data_60d08562960e913c4b74b8b03aca88de
#
_entry.id   60d08562960e913c4b74b8b03aca88de
#
_cell.length_a   1.000
_cell.length_b   1.000
_cell.length_c   1.000
_cell.angle_alpha   90.00
_cell.angle_beta   90.00
_cell.angle_gamma   90.00
#
_symmetry.space_group_name_H-M   'P 1'
#
loop_
_entity.id
_entity.type
_entity.pdbx_description
1 polymer ?
#
loop_
_entity_poly.entity_id
_entity_poly.type
_entity_poly.pdbx_seq_one_letter_code
_entity_poly.pdbx_strand_id
1 'polypeptide(L)'
;MIQRELRSSWRRLVFFFICIAIGVGAIVTLRSVIHSVRQAFAGEARTLIAADAVISSNREFPAELTTRITARLAEAGAQSTRSVELATMVRGEAAESRTRMVELKAVEDGFPYYGRMTLAGGQPYDFRLLANGGAIVRPELEAQLGLGVGDRIVIGGRSFEIRALLDAEPGRRLGAFSLGPRVFVSMADLEQTTLVSFGSRATHQRLVRVPDAALDALVTALRGDFTDTFARIRSYKAQEDDIGEDFERAENYLSLVGLVIVILGGIGVSSVTRVFVQQKIKAIAVLKCVGARSSQLLAIYLAQVVVLGLLGSLMGVALAWVTVHTVPGLLLRGATPGVTINYGLTPSAVSQGVSIGLAVSLLFAVVPLLDVRHVKPSRLLRDDSVREPRDWWQLAAIAGVAVALVVLTIWQAGSWRIGLVVIVGLLATAGTLHVAGLVMVRAITPLARSRRFAVRHAVLQLARPGSQARIVLLAVGLGSFFIVGVRALQENLLQQFALDVSTEAPDMFLIDVQSDQVDAVRGAIRSVQDAGSPEPRLIPVLRARVTGVEGRELQLERYEDVRERGSLAREYTVTFRPALERNEQVIQGTFWSDAGPADAEVTDVSIEESVALRFGIAPGDLMRFDVLGRPMTARVTSVRRVNWGDSRAGGFMFVFRPGVIDKAPHGAIGFFKGPVDDKARARLQATLVQLAPNVSVIDGREILQAVKGVVGNVTLAVTVVGSLVVMSGLLILIGAVSMTKFRRVYEAAIFKTLGAGRPLMTAVLTVEYGLLGLLAGTIGAGAAVGLTWGISRFALDIPFRALPGLTGGAILATTVLVAVVGVASSWDVLTRKPLGTLRGE
;
A
#
# COMPACT_ATOMS: atom_id res chain seq x y z
N MET A 1 21.35 44.98 -8.55
CA MET A 1 22.40 43.99 -8.25
C MET A 1 21.87 42.54 -8.42
N ILE A 2 20.78 42.16 -7.76
CA ILE A 2 20.20 40.81 -7.85
C ILE A 2 19.95 40.35 -9.30
N GLN A 3 19.29 41.15 -10.13
CA GLN A 3 18.98 40.82 -11.51
C GLN A 3 20.22 40.60 -12.41
N ARG A 4 21.25 41.41 -12.18
CA ARG A 4 22.52 41.31 -12.92
C ARG A 4 23.33 40.05 -12.50
N GLU A 5 23.31 39.72 -11.24
CA GLU A 5 23.92 38.53 -10.67
C GLU A 5 23.19 37.24 -11.11
N LEU A 6 21.88 37.24 -11.09
CA LEU A 6 21.05 36.11 -11.59
C LEU A 6 21.33 35.84 -13.09
N ARG A 7 21.43 36.89 -13.89
CA ARG A 7 21.68 36.75 -15.35
C ARG A 7 23.10 36.22 -15.67
N SER A 8 24.10 36.53 -14.84
CA SER A 8 25.49 36.04 -15.00
C SER A 8 25.69 34.61 -14.49
N SER A 9 24.90 34.16 -13.52
CA SER A 9 25.08 32.89 -12.82
C SER A 9 23.98 31.87 -13.13
N TRP A 10 23.00 32.19 -13.98
CA TRP A 10 21.78 31.41 -14.16
C TRP A 10 22.02 29.92 -14.54
N ARG A 11 23.01 29.66 -15.45
CA ARG A 11 23.33 28.27 -15.84
C ARG A 11 23.84 27.40 -14.67
N ARG A 12 24.38 28.00 -13.63
CA ARG A 12 24.89 27.31 -12.43
C ARG A 12 23.82 27.13 -11.40
N LEU A 13 22.82 28.04 -11.41
CA LEU A 13 21.68 28.01 -10.52
C LEU A 13 20.54 27.10 -11.02
N VAL A 14 20.60 26.61 -12.27
CA VAL A 14 19.65 25.64 -12.84
C VAL A 14 19.50 24.39 -11.94
N PHE A 15 20.59 23.90 -11.35
CA PHE A 15 20.55 22.79 -10.42
C PHE A 15 19.73 23.08 -9.17
N PHE A 16 19.83 24.29 -8.65
CA PHE A 16 19.05 24.73 -7.51
C PHE A 16 17.54 24.67 -7.84
N PHE A 17 17.15 25.18 -9.00
CA PHE A 17 15.78 25.11 -9.47
C PHE A 17 15.27 23.68 -9.62
N ILE A 18 16.06 22.84 -10.28
CA ILE A 18 15.63 21.46 -10.55
C ILE A 18 15.47 20.67 -9.26
N CYS A 19 16.39 20.82 -8.29
CA CYS A 19 16.27 20.13 -6.99
C CYS A 19 14.99 20.51 -6.25
N ILE A 20 14.64 21.80 -6.24
CA ILE A 20 13.41 22.27 -5.59
C ILE A 20 12.19 21.84 -6.40
N ALA A 21 12.24 22.00 -7.74
CA ALA A 21 11.13 21.69 -8.62
C ALA A 21 10.70 20.22 -8.52
N ILE A 22 11.64 19.28 -8.45
CA ILE A 22 11.32 17.86 -8.29
C ILE A 22 10.66 17.61 -6.94
N GLY A 23 11.21 18.17 -5.86
CA GLY A 23 10.65 17.98 -4.53
C GLY A 23 9.24 18.57 -4.38
N VAL A 24 9.06 19.82 -4.80
CA VAL A 24 7.76 20.50 -4.78
C VAL A 24 6.79 19.81 -5.74
N GLY A 25 7.24 19.47 -6.95
CA GLY A 25 6.46 18.73 -7.94
C GLY A 25 5.93 17.40 -7.39
N ALA A 26 6.77 16.65 -6.69
CA ALA A 26 6.36 15.39 -6.06
C ALA A 26 5.27 15.60 -4.99
N ILE A 27 5.45 16.55 -4.06
CA ILE A 27 4.47 16.84 -3.01
C ILE A 27 3.15 17.29 -3.62
N VAL A 28 3.18 18.28 -4.52
CA VAL A 28 1.97 18.83 -5.14
C VAL A 28 1.22 17.78 -5.95
N THR A 29 1.94 16.94 -6.72
CA THR A 29 1.34 15.85 -7.49
C THR A 29 0.64 14.85 -6.58
N LEU A 30 1.36 14.31 -5.59
CA LEU A 30 0.84 13.28 -4.69
C LEU A 30 -0.40 13.78 -3.94
N ARG A 31 -0.34 14.97 -3.36
CA ARG A 31 -1.47 15.54 -2.64
C ARG A 31 -2.66 15.87 -3.53
N SER A 32 -2.42 16.45 -4.72
CA SER A 32 -3.50 16.78 -5.64
C SER A 32 -4.21 15.53 -6.15
N VAL A 33 -3.47 14.46 -6.47
CA VAL A 33 -4.06 13.17 -6.89
C VAL A 33 -4.90 12.57 -5.77
N ILE A 34 -4.36 12.48 -4.55
CA ILE A 34 -5.10 11.90 -3.41
C ILE A 34 -6.35 12.73 -3.11
N HIS A 35 -6.22 14.05 -3.10
CA HIS A 35 -7.35 14.93 -2.85
C HIS A 35 -8.44 14.81 -3.92
N SER A 36 -8.06 14.73 -5.21
CA SER A 36 -9.03 14.50 -6.30
C SER A 36 -9.74 13.15 -6.15
N VAL A 37 -9.00 12.10 -5.78
CA VAL A 37 -9.58 10.78 -5.50
C VAL A 37 -10.52 10.86 -4.29
N ARG A 38 -10.07 11.45 -3.17
CA ARG A 38 -10.89 11.63 -1.95
C ARG A 38 -12.17 12.38 -2.24
N GLN A 39 -12.12 13.50 -2.97
CA GLN A 39 -13.32 14.28 -3.33
C GLN A 39 -14.29 13.49 -4.19
N ALA A 40 -13.78 12.74 -5.18
CA ALA A 40 -14.62 11.89 -6.02
C ALA A 40 -15.39 10.85 -5.20
N PHE A 41 -14.72 10.23 -4.22
CA PHE A 41 -15.35 9.21 -3.38
C PHE A 41 -16.21 9.77 -2.25
N ALA A 42 -15.83 10.88 -1.63
CA ALA A 42 -16.64 11.54 -0.60
C ALA A 42 -17.96 12.07 -1.17
N GLY A 43 -17.92 12.68 -2.37
CA GLY A 43 -19.13 13.14 -3.06
C GLY A 43 -20.06 12.00 -3.53
N GLU A 44 -19.54 10.78 -3.61
CA GLU A 44 -20.27 9.59 -4.07
C GLU A 44 -20.66 8.63 -2.94
N ALA A 45 -20.49 9.02 -1.66
CA ALA A 45 -20.75 8.11 -0.52
C ALA A 45 -22.17 7.52 -0.53
N ARG A 46 -23.19 8.31 -0.89
CA ARG A 46 -24.56 7.83 -1.08
C ARG A 46 -24.70 6.85 -2.25
N THR A 47 -24.04 7.15 -3.35
CA THR A 47 -23.99 6.28 -4.53
C THR A 47 -23.28 4.98 -4.23
N LEU A 48 -22.20 5.02 -3.42
CA LEU A 48 -21.42 3.85 -3.02
C LEU A 48 -22.20 2.85 -2.15
N ILE A 49 -23.20 3.30 -1.39
CA ILE A 49 -24.10 2.41 -0.63
C ILE A 49 -25.47 2.30 -1.26
N ALA A 50 -25.73 3.06 -2.34
CA ALA A 50 -27.02 3.15 -3.05
C ALA A 50 -28.23 3.56 -2.17
N ALA A 51 -27.98 4.13 -0.98
CA ALA A 51 -28.97 4.47 0.03
C ALA A 51 -28.46 5.55 0.99
N ASP A 52 -29.30 6.10 1.88
CA ASP A 52 -28.87 6.93 3.02
C ASP A 52 -28.33 6.07 4.16
N ALA A 53 -28.91 4.89 4.36
CA ALA A 53 -28.42 3.88 5.30
C ALA A 53 -28.70 2.48 4.78
N VAL A 54 -27.89 1.52 5.18
CA VAL A 54 -28.05 0.09 4.86
C VAL A 54 -28.09 -0.70 6.15
N ILE A 55 -29.17 -1.43 6.36
CA ILE A 55 -29.30 -2.44 7.41
C ILE A 55 -28.87 -3.76 6.78
N SER A 56 -27.88 -4.44 7.34
CA SER A 56 -27.35 -5.69 6.79
C SER A 56 -27.27 -6.78 7.83
N SER A 57 -27.55 -8.02 7.42
CA SER A 57 -27.40 -9.22 8.22
C SER A 57 -26.90 -10.37 7.36
N ASN A 58 -26.06 -11.24 7.93
CA ASN A 58 -25.62 -12.47 7.26
C ASN A 58 -26.67 -13.63 7.36
N ARG A 59 -27.80 -13.36 8.00
CA ARG A 59 -28.94 -14.26 8.11
C ARG A 59 -30.19 -13.50 7.72
N GLU A 60 -31.22 -14.22 7.36
CA GLU A 60 -32.54 -13.64 7.16
C GLU A 60 -33.01 -12.92 8.44
N PHE A 61 -33.63 -11.77 8.29
CA PHE A 61 -34.15 -11.01 9.43
C PHE A 61 -35.33 -11.77 10.07
N PRO A 62 -35.28 -12.10 11.38
CA PRO A 62 -36.41 -12.68 12.09
C PRO A 62 -37.65 -11.79 11.99
N ALA A 63 -38.85 -12.43 12.02
CA ALA A 63 -40.13 -11.70 11.87
C ALA A 63 -40.27 -10.55 12.89
N GLU A 64 -39.88 -10.78 14.15
CA GLU A 64 -39.95 -9.78 15.22
C GLU A 64 -38.99 -8.57 14.93
N LEU A 65 -37.81 -8.86 14.45
CA LEU A 65 -36.85 -7.81 14.08
C LEU A 65 -37.34 -7.04 12.86
N THR A 66 -37.90 -7.73 11.87
CA THR A 66 -38.49 -7.11 10.68
C THR A 66 -39.62 -6.15 11.06
N THR A 67 -40.46 -6.52 12.02
CA THR A 67 -41.57 -5.67 12.53
C THR A 67 -40.99 -4.44 13.22
N ARG A 68 -39.98 -4.59 14.10
CA ARG A 68 -39.32 -3.46 14.77
C ARG A 68 -38.66 -2.50 13.77
N ILE A 69 -37.90 -3.03 12.81
CA ILE A 69 -37.29 -2.21 11.75
C ILE A 69 -38.36 -1.44 10.98
N THR A 70 -39.45 -2.11 10.58
CA THR A 70 -40.53 -1.45 9.81
C THR A 70 -41.21 -0.35 10.61
N ALA A 71 -41.42 -0.53 11.92
CA ALA A 71 -42.00 0.50 12.81
C ALA A 71 -41.06 1.71 12.90
N ARG A 72 -39.76 1.50 13.13
CA ARG A 72 -38.79 2.61 13.21
C ARG A 72 -38.64 3.38 11.89
N LEU A 73 -38.70 2.66 10.76
CA LEU A 73 -38.67 3.30 9.45
C LEU A 73 -39.92 4.14 9.20
N ALA A 74 -41.10 3.66 9.60
CA ALA A 74 -42.35 4.41 9.50
C ALA A 74 -42.36 5.67 10.39
N GLU A 75 -41.87 5.58 11.63
CA GLU A 75 -41.69 6.74 12.55
C GLU A 75 -40.78 7.82 11.95
N ALA A 76 -39.72 7.39 11.23
CA ALA A 76 -38.78 8.30 10.58
C ALA A 76 -39.23 8.82 9.19
N GLY A 77 -40.39 8.40 8.69
CA GLY A 77 -40.85 8.69 7.33
C GLY A 77 -39.93 8.12 6.25
N ALA A 78 -39.26 7.02 6.54
CA ALA A 78 -38.25 6.42 5.65
C ALA A 78 -38.88 5.39 4.71
N GLN A 79 -38.34 5.30 3.51
CA GLN A 79 -38.60 4.26 2.51
C GLN A 79 -37.54 3.17 2.58
N SER A 80 -37.87 1.93 2.29
CA SER A 80 -36.89 0.87 2.22
C SER A 80 -37.13 -0.12 1.09
N THR A 81 -36.05 -0.67 0.51
CA THR A 81 -36.08 -1.77 -0.47
C THR A 81 -35.16 -2.88 -0.01
N ARG A 82 -35.49 -4.13 -0.33
CA ARG A 82 -34.63 -5.27 0.04
C ARG A 82 -33.65 -5.61 -1.05
N SER A 83 -32.49 -6.11 -0.67
CA SER A 83 -31.56 -6.79 -1.57
C SER A 83 -30.87 -7.94 -0.85
N VAL A 84 -30.50 -8.97 -1.61
CA VAL A 84 -29.74 -10.11 -1.13
C VAL A 84 -28.52 -10.29 -2.02
N GLU A 85 -27.35 -10.40 -1.40
CA GLU A 85 -26.07 -10.62 -2.09
C GLU A 85 -25.48 -11.97 -1.65
N LEU A 86 -25.06 -12.77 -2.62
CA LEU A 86 -24.38 -14.04 -2.38
C LEU A 86 -23.42 -14.36 -3.53
N ALA A 87 -22.38 -15.13 -3.22
CA ALA A 87 -21.52 -15.71 -4.24
C ALA A 87 -22.10 -17.06 -4.66
N THR A 88 -22.23 -17.29 -5.96
CA THR A 88 -22.75 -18.55 -6.51
C THR A 88 -22.11 -18.84 -7.88
N MET A 89 -22.46 -20.00 -8.42
CA MET A 89 -21.98 -20.39 -9.74
C MET A 89 -23.05 -20.15 -10.80
N VAL A 90 -22.62 -19.71 -11.98
CA VAL A 90 -23.43 -19.56 -13.17
C VAL A 90 -22.83 -20.40 -14.30
N ARG A 91 -23.70 -21.00 -15.10
CA ARG A 91 -23.34 -21.69 -16.34
C ARG A 91 -24.33 -21.33 -17.46
N GLY A 92 -23.94 -21.53 -18.70
CA GLY A 92 -24.91 -21.47 -19.80
C GLY A 92 -25.89 -22.66 -19.76
N GLU A 93 -27.00 -22.56 -20.49
CA GLU A 93 -28.01 -23.59 -20.52
C GLU A 93 -27.55 -24.87 -21.27
N ALA A 94 -26.60 -24.76 -22.21
CA ALA A 94 -26.01 -25.89 -22.90
C ALA A 94 -25.21 -26.80 -21.96
N ALA A 95 -25.30 -28.12 -22.16
CA ALA A 95 -24.71 -29.12 -21.26
C ALA A 95 -23.16 -29.01 -21.13
N GLU A 96 -22.47 -28.52 -22.16
CA GLU A 96 -21.00 -28.34 -22.17
C GLU A 96 -20.56 -26.89 -21.88
N SER A 97 -21.46 -26.04 -21.36
CA SER A 97 -21.16 -24.65 -21.13
C SER A 97 -20.16 -24.46 -19.98
N ARG A 98 -19.31 -23.41 -20.10
CA ARG A 98 -18.37 -23.00 -19.05
C ARG A 98 -19.15 -22.57 -17.81
N THR A 99 -18.61 -22.94 -16.65
CA THR A 99 -19.14 -22.50 -15.36
C THR A 99 -18.23 -21.44 -14.77
N ARG A 100 -18.80 -20.38 -14.17
CA ARG A 100 -18.06 -19.29 -13.54
C ARG A 100 -18.70 -18.88 -12.23
N MET A 101 -17.86 -18.48 -11.29
CA MET A 101 -18.33 -17.88 -10.05
C MET A 101 -18.75 -16.44 -10.30
N VAL A 102 -19.88 -16.05 -9.72
CA VAL A 102 -20.46 -14.71 -9.83
C VAL A 102 -20.91 -14.19 -8.46
N GLU A 103 -20.95 -12.89 -8.32
CA GLU A 103 -21.65 -12.22 -7.24
C GLU A 103 -23.10 -11.96 -7.67
N LEU A 104 -24.02 -12.80 -7.21
CA LEU A 104 -25.44 -12.63 -7.46
C LEU A 104 -26.01 -11.58 -6.51
N LYS A 105 -26.66 -10.56 -7.07
CA LYS A 105 -27.41 -9.54 -6.33
C LYS A 105 -28.88 -9.56 -6.76
N ALA A 106 -29.73 -10.04 -5.86
CA ALA A 106 -31.15 -9.93 -6.04
C ALA A 106 -31.66 -8.61 -5.46
N VAL A 107 -32.53 -7.93 -6.19
CA VAL A 107 -33.09 -6.63 -5.82
C VAL A 107 -34.58 -6.56 -6.01
N GLU A 108 -35.24 -5.68 -5.24
CA GLU A 108 -36.65 -5.31 -5.42
C GLU A 108 -36.77 -4.05 -6.26
N ASP A 109 -37.99 -3.74 -6.63
CA ASP A 109 -38.34 -2.46 -7.23
C ASP A 109 -37.97 -1.30 -6.29
N GLY A 110 -37.47 -0.20 -6.85
CA GLY A 110 -36.93 0.91 -6.07
C GLY A 110 -35.44 0.88 -5.85
N PHE A 111 -34.73 -0.19 -6.19
CA PHE A 111 -33.27 -0.21 -6.23
C PHE A 111 -32.73 0.40 -7.55
N PRO A 112 -31.71 1.28 -7.50
CA PRO A 112 -31.08 1.93 -6.34
C PRO A 112 -31.78 3.24 -5.97
N TYR A 113 -31.69 3.66 -4.70
CA TYR A 113 -32.19 4.99 -4.28
C TYR A 113 -31.30 6.13 -4.74
N TYR A 114 -29.98 5.91 -4.78
CA TYR A 114 -28.98 6.88 -5.22
C TYR A 114 -28.03 6.24 -6.23
N GLY A 115 -27.55 7.08 -7.14
CA GLY A 115 -26.74 6.63 -8.27
C GLY A 115 -27.62 6.15 -9.43
N ARG A 116 -26.98 5.79 -10.51
CA ARG A 116 -27.64 5.28 -11.72
C ARG A 116 -26.98 3.98 -12.15
N MET A 117 -27.79 2.98 -12.40
CA MET A 117 -27.35 1.82 -13.16
C MET A 117 -27.35 2.19 -14.63
N THR A 118 -26.21 2.06 -15.30
CA THR A 118 -26.12 2.27 -16.75
C THR A 118 -25.89 0.93 -17.44
N LEU A 119 -26.64 0.73 -18.52
CA LEU A 119 -26.53 -0.46 -19.36
C LEU A 119 -25.66 -0.16 -20.59
N ALA A 120 -25.08 -1.19 -21.18
CA ALA A 120 -24.31 -1.05 -22.41
C ALA A 120 -25.16 -0.36 -23.49
N GLY A 121 -24.56 0.59 -24.20
CA GLY A 121 -25.28 1.44 -25.14
C GLY A 121 -25.94 2.67 -24.52
N GLY A 122 -25.72 2.95 -23.20
CA GLY A 122 -26.21 4.15 -22.53
C GLY A 122 -27.72 4.11 -22.18
N GLN A 123 -28.35 2.97 -22.27
CA GLN A 123 -29.77 2.82 -21.89
C GLN A 123 -29.94 2.92 -20.37
N PRO A 124 -31.00 3.59 -19.87
CA PRO A 124 -31.29 3.62 -18.45
C PRO A 124 -31.80 2.24 -17.98
N TYR A 125 -31.44 1.91 -16.74
CA TYR A 125 -31.96 0.72 -16.07
C TYR A 125 -33.46 0.84 -15.80
N ASP A 126 -34.22 -0.24 -16.09
CA ASP A 126 -35.62 -0.45 -15.71
C ASP A 126 -35.69 -1.80 -14.98
N PHE A 127 -36.36 -1.83 -13.80
CA PHE A 127 -36.59 -3.05 -13.04
C PHE A 127 -37.29 -4.14 -13.82
N ARG A 128 -38.14 -3.78 -14.81
CA ARG A 128 -38.83 -4.74 -15.70
C ARG A 128 -37.89 -5.69 -16.44
N LEU A 129 -36.64 -5.28 -16.64
CA LEU A 129 -35.58 -6.12 -17.23
C LEU A 129 -35.23 -7.33 -16.35
N LEU A 130 -35.44 -7.24 -15.04
CA LEU A 130 -35.22 -8.33 -14.08
C LEU A 130 -36.43 -9.19 -13.85
N ALA A 131 -37.66 -8.75 -14.22
CA ALA A 131 -38.88 -9.47 -13.96
C ALA A 131 -38.96 -10.79 -14.78
N ASN A 132 -39.63 -11.81 -14.23
CA ASN A 132 -39.91 -13.06 -14.92
C ASN A 132 -38.69 -13.77 -15.52
N GLY A 133 -37.66 -13.97 -14.69
CA GLY A 133 -36.47 -14.70 -15.07
C GLY A 133 -35.48 -13.90 -15.92
N GLY A 134 -35.53 -12.55 -15.90
CA GLY A 134 -34.54 -11.71 -16.53
C GLY A 134 -33.28 -11.53 -15.66
N ALA A 135 -32.12 -11.44 -16.31
CA ALA A 135 -30.83 -11.16 -15.66
C ALA A 135 -30.11 -10.03 -16.37
N ILE A 136 -29.42 -9.19 -15.59
CA ILE A 136 -28.46 -8.19 -16.11
C ILE A 136 -27.09 -8.65 -15.67
N VAL A 137 -26.15 -8.79 -16.62
CA VAL A 137 -24.82 -9.35 -16.37
C VAL A 137 -23.74 -8.35 -16.77
N ARG A 138 -22.56 -8.50 -16.22
CA ARG A 138 -21.39 -7.72 -16.60
C ARG A 138 -20.79 -8.20 -17.92
N PRO A 139 -20.19 -7.31 -18.74
CA PRO A 139 -19.52 -7.70 -19.98
C PRO A 139 -18.39 -8.72 -19.77
N GLU A 140 -17.75 -8.72 -18.59
CA GLU A 140 -16.72 -9.71 -18.25
C GLU A 140 -17.29 -11.12 -18.19
N LEU A 141 -18.55 -11.28 -17.73
CA LEU A 141 -19.22 -12.58 -17.70
C LEU A 141 -19.61 -13.05 -19.11
N GLU A 142 -20.11 -12.14 -19.93
CA GLU A 142 -20.38 -12.38 -21.36
C GLU A 142 -19.13 -12.95 -22.06
N ALA A 143 -17.97 -12.27 -21.90
CA ALA A 143 -16.73 -12.72 -22.51
C ALA A 143 -16.23 -14.08 -21.94
N GLN A 144 -16.44 -14.34 -20.65
CA GLN A 144 -15.99 -15.58 -20.00
C GLN A 144 -16.84 -16.79 -20.36
N LEU A 145 -18.16 -16.61 -20.50
CA LEU A 145 -19.09 -17.68 -20.86
C LEU A 145 -19.25 -17.85 -22.38
N GLY A 146 -18.95 -16.80 -23.16
CA GLY A 146 -19.24 -16.76 -24.60
C GLY A 146 -20.74 -16.66 -24.91
N LEU A 147 -21.49 -16.01 -24.02
CA LEU A 147 -22.95 -15.83 -24.10
C LEU A 147 -23.27 -14.34 -24.18
N GLY A 148 -24.27 -13.95 -24.94
CA GLY A 148 -24.70 -12.56 -25.16
C GLY A 148 -26.12 -12.26 -24.71
N VAL A 149 -26.59 -11.06 -24.99
CA VAL A 149 -27.98 -10.65 -24.74
C VAL A 149 -28.93 -11.52 -25.53
N GLY A 150 -29.98 -12.07 -24.88
CA GLY A 150 -30.91 -13.04 -25.42
C GLY A 150 -30.58 -14.49 -25.08
N ASP A 151 -29.34 -14.80 -24.72
CA ASP A 151 -28.95 -16.15 -24.29
C ASP A 151 -29.40 -16.43 -22.85
N ARG A 152 -29.40 -17.73 -22.51
CA ARG A 152 -29.87 -18.17 -21.20
C ARG A 152 -28.74 -18.72 -20.33
N ILE A 153 -28.77 -18.33 -19.06
CA ILE A 153 -27.84 -18.79 -18.01
C ILE A 153 -28.65 -19.53 -16.93
N VAL A 154 -28.00 -20.48 -16.30
CA VAL A 154 -28.57 -21.23 -15.18
C VAL A 154 -27.86 -20.82 -13.89
N ILE A 155 -28.65 -20.41 -12.90
CA ILE A 155 -28.21 -19.99 -11.58
C ILE A 155 -29.12 -20.68 -10.53
N GLY A 156 -28.52 -21.41 -9.57
CA GLY A 156 -29.28 -22.09 -8.52
C GLY A 156 -30.34 -23.05 -9.04
N GLY A 157 -30.07 -23.72 -10.16
CA GLY A 157 -30.98 -24.67 -10.80
C GLY A 157 -32.06 -24.03 -11.68
N ARG A 158 -32.15 -22.69 -11.73
CA ARG A 158 -33.16 -21.96 -12.52
C ARG A 158 -32.53 -21.28 -13.74
N SER A 159 -33.25 -21.25 -14.86
CA SER A 159 -32.80 -20.57 -16.10
C SER A 159 -33.23 -19.10 -16.09
N PHE A 160 -32.29 -18.23 -16.47
CA PHE A 160 -32.48 -16.78 -16.58
C PHE A 160 -32.04 -16.32 -17.99
N GLU A 161 -32.78 -15.38 -18.57
CA GLU A 161 -32.45 -14.74 -19.84
C GLU A 161 -31.58 -13.52 -19.61
N ILE A 162 -30.43 -13.41 -20.29
CA ILE A 162 -29.59 -12.20 -20.27
C ILE A 162 -30.32 -11.12 -21.08
N ARG A 163 -30.86 -10.11 -20.42
CA ARG A 163 -31.59 -9.02 -21.10
C ARG A 163 -30.79 -7.76 -21.33
N ALA A 164 -29.73 -7.55 -20.57
CA ALA A 164 -28.84 -6.41 -20.75
C ALA A 164 -27.45 -6.66 -20.19
N LEU A 165 -26.50 -5.88 -20.67
CA LEU A 165 -25.14 -5.82 -20.11
C LEU A 165 -25.00 -4.58 -19.24
N LEU A 166 -24.40 -4.75 -18.06
CA LEU A 166 -24.18 -3.71 -17.07
C LEU A 166 -22.88 -2.98 -17.32
N ASP A 167 -22.93 -1.67 -17.55
CA ASP A 167 -21.73 -0.82 -17.66
C ASP A 167 -21.28 -0.28 -16.29
N ALA A 168 -22.19 0.37 -15.57
CA ALA A 168 -21.91 0.88 -14.23
C ALA A 168 -23.06 0.63 -13.26
N GLU A 169 -22.72 0.41 -11.99
CA GLU A 169 -23.66 0.15 -10.90
C GLU A 169 -23.33 0.94 -9.64
N PRO A 170 -24.32 1.45 -8.90
CA PRO A 170 -24.12 1.97 -7.55
C PRO A 170 -24.05 0.81 -6.53
N GLY A 171 -23.53 1.12 -5.33
CA GLY A 171 -23.53 0.13 -4.23
C GLY A 171 -22.36 -0.86 -4.28
N ARG A 172 -21.33 -0.62 -5.08
CA ARG A 172 -20.13 -1.46 -5.10
C ARG A 172 -19.13 -1.01 -4.03
N ARG A 173 -18.72 -1.92 -3.14
CA ARG A 173 -17.67 -1.64 -2.16
C ARG A 173 -16.32 -1.47 -2.84
N LEU A 174 -15.64 -0.35 -2.57
CA LEU A 174 -14.28 -0.11 -3.01
C LEU A 174 -13.31 -1.03 -2.27
N GLY A 175 -12.40 -1.64 -3.02
CA GLY A 175 -11.35 -2.48 -2.44
C GLY A 175 -11.81 -3.84 -1.91
N ALA A 176 -13.10 -4.18 -2.00
CA ALA A 176 -13.55 -5.53 -1.73
C ALA A 176 -13.08 -6.47 -2.86
N PHE A 177 -12.47 -7.58 -2.48
CA PHE A 177 -12.20 -8.66 -3.42
C PHE A 177 -13.53 -9.13 -4.00
N SER A 178 -13.73 -8.92 -5.31
CA SER A 178 -14.86 -9.50 -6.03
C SER A 178 -14.55 -10.96 -6.31
N LEU A 179 -15.42 -11.82 -5.85
CA LEU A 179 -15.29 -13.27 -6.10
C LEU A 179 -15.70 -13.64 -7.54
N GLY A 180 -16.24 -12.68 -8.31
CA GLY A 180 -16.63 -12.88 -9.71
C GLY A 180 -17.40 -11.68 -10.28
N PRO A 181 -17.71 -11.69 -11.57
CA PRO A 181 -18.57 -10.68 -12.20
C PRO A 181 -19.94 -10.63 -11.54
N ARG A 182 -20.53 -9.45 -11.42
CA ARG A 182 -21.85 -9.29 -10.78
C ARG A 182 -22.98 -9.60 -11.75
N VAL A 183 -24.00 -10.28 -11.21
CA VAL A 183 -25.25 -10.62 -11.90
C VAL A 183 -26.42 -10.09 -11.07
N PHE A 184 -27.33 -9.36 -11.71
CA PHE A 184 -28.56 -8.86 -11.09
C PHE A 184 -29.76 -9.71 -11.52
N VAL A 185 -30.61 -10.05 -10.54
CA VAL A 185 -31.87 -10.74 -10.74
C VAL A 185 -32.95 -10.11 -9.87
N SER A 186 -34.22 -10.45 -10.08
CA SER A 186 -35.30 -10.01 -9.19
C SER A 186 -35.29 -10.80 -7.87
N MET A 187 -35.74 -10.19 -6.77
CA MET A 187 -35.91 -10.87 -5.49
C MET A 187 -36.89 -12.05 -5.61
N ALA A 188 -37.99 -11.87 -6.32
CA ALA A 188 -39.01 -12.91 -6.55
C ALA A 188 -38.45 -14.13 -7.28
N ASP A 189 -37.48 -13.92 -8.20
CA ASP A 189 -36.85 -15.03 -8.92
C ASP A 189 -35.80 -15.73 -8.05
N LEU A 190 -35.07 -15.00 -7.18
CA LEU A 190 -34.14 -15.60 -6.23
C LEU A 190 -34.85 -16.53 -5.25
N GLU A 191 -36.02 -16.13 -4.72
CA GLU A 191 -36.82 -16.92 -3.79
C GLU A 191 -37.29 -18.28 -4.40
N GLN A 192 -37.29 -18.37 -5.75
CA GLN A 192 -37.62 -19.62 -6.47
C GLN A 192 -36.38 -20.49 -6.78
N THR A 193 -35.20 -20.04 -6.40
CA THR A 193 -33.96 -20.83 -6.51
C THR A 193 -33.68 -21.60 -5.22
N THR A 194 -32.77 -22.57 -5.28
CA THR A 194 -32.32 -23.33 -4.11
C THR A 194 -31.15 -22.66 -3.38
N LEU A 195 -30.76 -21.41 -3.75
CA LEU A 195 -29.57 -20.76 -3.27
C LEU A 195 -29.69 -20.23 -1.84
N VAL A 196 -30.87 -19.79 -1.43
CA VAL A 196 -31.14 -19.27 -0.09
C VAL A 196 -31.88 -20.31 0.70
N SER A 197 -31.20 -21.09 1.50
CA SER A 197 -31.71 -22.08 2.41
C SER A 197 -31.17 -21.83 3.82
N PHE A 198 -31.71 -22.57 4.79
CA PHE A 198 -31.23 -22.47 6.16
C PHE A 198 -29.71 -22.81 6.22
N GLY A 199 -28.91 -21.86 6.70
CA GLY A 199 -27.45 -22.01 6.77
C GLY A 199 -26.67 -21.48 5.56
N SER A 200 -27.32 -21.04 4.46
CA SER A 200 -26.65 -20.47 3.29
C SER A 200 -25.95 -19.16 3.62
N ARG A 201 -24.85 -18.87 2.90
CA ARG A 201 -24.04 -17.64 3.07
C ARG A 201 -24.58 -16.53 2.18
N ALA A 202 -25.69 -15.93 2.57
CA ALA A 202 -26.27 -14.77 1.91
C ALA A 202 -26.20 -13.55 2.83
N THR A 203 -25.93 -12.38 2.26
CA THR A 203 -26.03 -11.11 2.97
C THR A 203 -27.36 -10.47 2.63
N HIS A 204 -28.25 -10.44 3.60
CA HIS A 204 -29.55 -9.78 3.50
C HIS A 204 -29.37 -8.30 3.82
N GLN A 205 -29.87 -7.43 2.97
CA GLN A 205 -29.75 -5.98 3.11
C GLN A 205 -31.11 -5.31 2.99
N ARG A 206 -31.31 -4.25 3.77
CA ARG A 206 -32.39 -3.31 3.60
C ARG A 206 -31.80 -1.94 3.35
N LEU A 207 -31.96 -1.43 2.16
CA LEU A 207 -31.54 -0.10 1.77
C LEU A 207 -32.61 0.89 2.23
N VAL A 208 -32.20 1.96 2.87
CA VAL A 208 -33.11 2.93 3.48
C VAL A 208 -32.86 4.31 2.87
N ARG A 209 -33.96 4.97 2.45
CA ARG A 209 -34.00 6.37 2.06
C ARG A 209 -34.74 7.15 3.13
N VAL A 210 -34.11 8.16 3.73
CA VAL A 210 -34.64 8.90 4.86
C VAL A 210 -34.25 10.39 4.76
N PRO A 211 -35.08 11.34 5.21
CA PRO A 211 -34.67 12.75 5.28
C PRO A 211 -33.42 12.93 6.15
N ASP A 212 -32.48 13.79 5.72
CA ASP A 212 -31.19 14.00 6.41
C ASP A 212 -31.34 14.36 7.89
N ALA A 213 -32.39 15.10 8.23
CA ALA A 213 -32.67 15.52 9.62
C ALA A 213 -33.04 14.32 10.54
N ALA A 214 -33.62 13.24 9.99
CA ALA A 214 -34.04 12.07 10.75
C ALA A 214 -32.97 10.94 10.74
N LEU A 215 -31.95 11.02 9.88
CA LEU A 215 -30.98 9.94 9.67
C LEU A 215 -30.24 9.56 10.96
N ASP A 216 -29.67 10.52 11.66
CA ASP A 216 -28.82 10.27 12.84
C ASP A 216 -29.64 9.71 14.01
N ALA A 217 -30.87 10.19 14.19
CA ALA A 217 -31.81 9.67 15.18
C ALA A 217 -32.24 8.21 14.86
N LEU A 218 -32.55 7.95 13.59
CA LEU A 218 -32.90 6.59 13.12
C LEU A 218 -31.74 5.61 13.30
N VAL A 219 -30.52 6.01 12.91
CA VAL A 219 -29.32 5.18 13.05
C VAL A 219 -29.05 4.85 14.52
N THR A 220 -29.21 5.83 15.42
CA THR A 220 -29.00 5.64 16.86
C THR A 220 -30.06 4.71 17.46
N ALA A 221 -31.33 4.90 17.12
CA ALA A 221 -32.43 4.05 17.58
C ALA A 221 -32.27 2.59 17.12
N LEU A 222 -31.98 2.37 15.82
CA LEU A 222 -31.77 1.04 15.28
C LEU A 222 -30.50 0.37 15.82
N ARG A 223 -29.42 1.11 16.12
CA ARG A 223 -28.25 0.53 16.81
C ARG A 223 -28.63 0.01 18.19
N GLY A 224 -29.48 0.72 18.93
CA GLY A 224 -30.01 0.24 20.21
C GLY A 224 -30.83 -1.04 20.04
N ASP A 225 -31.73 -1.06 19.05
CA ASP A 225 -32.59 -2.22 18.75
C ASP A 225 -31.79 -3.44 18.23
N PHE A 226 -30.56 -3.26 17.73
CA PHE A 226 -29.72 -4.34 17.18
C PHE A 226 -28.73 -4.94 18.18
N THR A 227 -28.73 -4.45 19.43
CA THR A 227 -27.77 -4.87 20.46
C THR A 227 -27.70 -6.39 20.66
N ASP A 228 -28.85 -7.09 20.54
CA ASP A 228 -28.95 -8.54 20.70
C ASP A 228 -29.18 -9.29 19.37
N THR A 229 -28.90 -8.65 18.24
CA THR A 229 -29.21 -9.23 16.94
C THR A 229 -27.96 -9.30 16.04
N PHE A 230 -28.06 -10.02 14.92
CA PHE A 230 -27.03 -10.10 13.88
C PHE A 230 -27.09 -8.93 12.87
N ALA A 231 -28.06 -8.03 13.04
CA ALA A 231 -28.23 -6.90 12.14
C ALA A 231 -27.24 -5.77 12.47
N ARG A 232 -26.81 -5.07 11.44
CA ARG A 232 -25.94 -3.89 11.54
C ARG A 232 -26.50 -2.79 10.67
N ILE A 233 -26.43 -1.56 11.14
CA ILE A 233 -26.77 -0.39 10.33
C ILE A 233 -25.52 0.45 10.05
N ARG A 234 -25.35 0.85 8.78
CA ARG A 234 -24.31 1.76 8.33
C ARG A 234 -24.96 2.89 7.53
N SER A 235 -24.65 4.15 7.88
CA SER A 235 -25.09 5.31 7.13
C SER A 235 -24.04 5.74 6.09
N TYR A 236 -24.46 6.53 5.10
CA TYR A 236 -23.54 7.13 4.15
C TYR A 236 -22.50 8.06 4.83
N LYS A 237 -22.90 8.74 5.93
CA LYS A 237 -21.96 9.59 6.72
C LYS A 237 -20.84 8.75 7.33
N ALA A 238 -21.17 7.63 7.95
CA ALA A 238 -20.17 6.71 8.51
C ALA A 238 -19.24 6.13 7.40
N GLN A 239 -19.78 5.88 6.21
CA GLN A 239 -19.00 5.44 5.08
C GLN A 239 -18.07 6.54 4.55
N GLU A 240 -18.54 7.80 4.53
CA GLU A 240 -17.75 8.97 4.16
C GLU A 240 -16.60 9.19 5.14
N ASP A 241 -16.88 9.10 6.46
CA ASP A 241 -15.87 9.24 7.52
C ASP A 241 -14.79 8.12 7.41
N ASP A 242 -15.19 6.85 7.27
CA ASP A 242 -14.27 5.73 7.13
C ASP A 242 -13.33 5.91 5.89
N ILE A 243 -13.93 6.27 4.74
CA ILE A 243 -13.18 6.58 3.52
C ILE A 243 -12.25 7.77 3.76
N GLY A 244 -12.76 8.83 4.41
CA GLY A 244 -11.99 10.03 4.74
C GLY A 244 -10.76 9.72 5.57
N GLU A 245 -10.88 8.92 6.63
CA GLU A 245 -9.77 8.51 7.50
C GLU A 245 -8.69 7.72 6.74
N ASP A 246 -9.10 6.77 5.89
CA ASP A 246 -8.16 5.93 5.14
C ASP A 246 -7.37 6.76 4.12
N PHE A 247 -8.04 7.69 3.42
CA PHE A 247 -7.36 8.61 2.50
C PHE A 247 -6.46 9.61 3.24
N GLU A 248 -6.86 10.11 4.41
CA GLU A 248 -6.03 11.00 5.22
C GLU A 248 -4.75 10.29 5.68
N ARG A 249 -4.84 9.03 6.12
CA ARG A 249 -3.67 8.21 6.45
C ARG A 249 -2.75 8.04 5.24
N ALA A 250 -3.31 7.68 4.07
CA ALA A 250 -2.53 7.54 2.84
C ALA A 250 -1.88 8.87 2.42
N GLU A 251 -2.59 10.00 2.53
CA GLU A 251 -2.08 11.35 2.26
C GLU A 251 -0.89 11.67 3.17
N ASN A 252 -1.02 11.41 4.46
CA ASN A 252 0.04 11.65 5.43
C ASN A 252 1.30 10.83 5.13
N TYR A 253 1.17 9.53 4.83
CA TYR A 253 2.31 8.68 4.47
C TYR A 253 3.00 9.13 3.17
N LEU A 254 2.24 9.42 2.12
CA LEU A 254 2.80 9.85 0.85
C LEU A 254 3.40 11.27 0.94
N SER A 255 2.83 12.12 1.77
CA SER A 255 3.37 13.45 2.08
C SER A 255 4.72 13.39 2.79
N LEU A 256 4.90 12.43 3.70
CA LEU A 256 6.20 12.17 4.34
C LEU A 256 7.26 11.74 3.33
N VAL A 257 6.89 10.88 2.37
CA VAL A 257 7.80 10.51 1.28
C VAL A 257 8.19 11.73 0.43
N GLY A 258 7.21 12.57 0.09
CA GLY A 258 7.45 13.84 -0.60
C GLY A 258 8.41 14.75 0.18
N LEU A 259 8.26 14.84 1.50
CA LEU A 259 9.15 15.60 2.38
C LEU A 259 10.60 15.07 2.34
N VAL A 260 10.79 13.73 2.33
CA VAL A 260 12.12 13.13 2.17
C VAL A 260 12.78 13.58 0.86
N ILE A 261 12.02 13.58 -0.24
CA ILE A 261 12.52 14.05 -1.55
C ILE A 261 12.91 15.54 -1.48
N VAL A 262 12.11 16.37 -0.81
CA VAL A 262 12.41 17.81 -0.64
C VAL A 262 13.63 18.02 0.26
N ILE A 263 13.79 17.25 1.33
CA ILE A 263 14.99 17.30 2.20
C ILE A 263 16.24 16.94 1.39
N LEU A 264 16.19 15.90 0.56
CA LEU A 264 17.26 15.55 -0.36
C LEU A 264 17.56 16.70 -1.34
N GLY A 265 16.53 17.30 -1.92
CA GLY A 265 16.65 18.51 -2.72
C GLY A 265 17.30 19.67 -1.95
N GLY A 266 16.95 19.83 -0.67
CA GLY A 266 17.57 20.81 0.25
C GLY A 266 19.07 20.58 0.47
N ILE A 267 19.52 19.34 0.58
CA ILE A 267 20.96 19.00 0.61
C ILE A 267 21.65 19.48 -0.68
N GLY A 268 20.97 19.27 -1.84
CA GLY A 268 21.42 19.82 -3.12
C GLY A 268 21.53 21.35 -3.09
N VAL A 269 20.51 22.04 -2.59
CA VAL A 269 20.47 23.49 -2.39
C VAL A 269 21.64 23.96 -1.51
N SER A 270 21.86 23.31 -0.35
CA SER A 270 22.98 23.63 0.54
C SER A 270 24.33 23.49 -0.17
N SER A 271 24.48 22.42 -0.94
CA SER A 271 25.70 22.20 -1.73
C SER A 271 25.93 23.28 -2.75
N VAL A 272 24.91 23.61 -3.57
CA VAL A 272 25.01 24.67 -4.61
C VAL A 272 25.30 26.04 -3.97
N THR A 273 24.59 26.36 -2.88
CA THR A 273 24.81 27.63 -2.16
C THR A 273 26.24 27.78 -1.62
N ARG A 274 26.80 26.70 -1.07
CA ARG A 274 28.17 26.68 -0.57
C ARG A 274 29.18 27.03 -1.67
N VAL A 275 29.02 26.48 -2.83
CA VAL A 275 29.89 26.73 -3.98
C VAL A 275 29.70 28.12 -4.54
N PHE A 276 28.46 28.55 -4.64
CA PHE A 276 28.17 29.91 -5.05
C PHE A 276 28.89 30.94 -4.15
N VAL A 277 28.82 30.77 -2.82
CA VAL A 277 29.52 31.59 -1.86
C VAL A 277 31.03 31.51 -2.08
N GLN A 278 31.62 30.32 -2.23
CA GLN A 278 33.05 30.13 -2.47
C GLN A 278 33.55 30.85 -3.75
N GLN A 279 32.77 30.78 -4.83
CA GLN A 279 33.12 31.47 -6.09
C GLN A 279 33.05 33.01 -5.96
N LYS A 280 32.17 33.49 -5.07
CA LYS A 280 31.96 34.92 -4.86
C LYS A 280 32.85 35.51 -3.75
N ILE A 281 33.73 34.71 -3.11
CA ILE A 281 34.59 35.17 -2.00
C ILE A 281 35.36 36.42 -2.35
N LYS A 282 36.01 36.48 -3.55
CA LYS A 282 36.78 37.65 -4.02
C LYS A 282 35.86 38.89 -4.19
N ALA A 283 34.68 38.72 -4.80
CA ALA A 283 33.72 39.81 -4.97
C ALA A 283 33.15 40.30 -3.61
N ILE A 284 32.89 39.38 -2.68
CA ILE A 284 32.45 39.69 -1.32
C ILE A 284 33.54 40.47 -0.57
N ALA A 285 34.79 40.05 -0.69
CA ALA A 285 35.94 40.75 -0.08
C ALA A 285 36.08 42.19 -0.61
N VAL A 286 35.99 42.38 -1.93
CA VAL A 286 36.00 43.72 -2.56
C VAL A 286 34.85 44.59 -2.04
N LEU A 287 33.61 44.05 -1.98
CA LEU A 287 32.46 44.81 -1.49
C LEU A 287 32.63 45.22 -0.02
N LYS A 288 33.25 44.37 0.80
CA LYS A 288 33.60 44.70 2.19
C LYS A 288 34.71 45.78 2.28
N CYS A 289 35.65 45.78 1.37
CA CYS A 289 36.66 46.87 1.28
C CYS A 289 36.02 48.22 0.93
N VAL A 290 34.96 48.22 0.13
CA VAL A 290 34.19 49.42 -0.25
C VAL A 290 33.20 49.84 0.85
N GLY A 291 33.12 49.10 1.99
CA GLY A 291 32.27 49.47 3.15
C GLY A 291 30.96 48.69 3.29
N ALA A 292 30.70 47.67 2.49
CA ALA A 292 29.48 46.85 2.64
C ALA A 292 29.50 46.05 3.95
N ARG A 293 28.44 46.17 4.73
CA ARG A 293 28.27 45.39 5.99
C ARG A 293 27.94 43.92 5.68
N SER A 294 28.41 43.02 6.53
CA SER A 294 28.10 41.57 6.40
C SER A 294 26.62 41.26 6.38
N SER A 295 25.78 42.02 7.12
CA SER A 295 24.32 41.89 7.15
C SER A 295 23.66 42.28 5.81
N GLN A 296 24.17 43.32 5.14
CA GLN A 296 23.65 43.71 3.83
C GLN A 296 23.98 42.69 2.76
N LEU A 297 25.18 42.12 2.77
CA LEU A 297 25.56 41.04 1.85
C LEU A 297 24.75 39.78 2.11
N LEU A 298 24.56 39.41 3.38
CA LEU A 298 23.68 38.27 3.75
C LEU A 298 22.25 38.48 3.27
N ALA A 299 21.67 39.67 3.47
CA ALA A 299 20.32 39.98 3.01
C ALA A 299 20.17 39.90 1.48
N ILE A 300 21.17 40.36 0.71
CA ILE A 300 21.16 40.26 -0.75
C ILE A 300 21.17 38.79 -1.20
N TYR A 301 22.06 37.95 -0.63
CA TYR A 301 22.12 36.55 -1.01
C TYR A 301 20.90 35.76 -0.52
N LEU A 302 20.32 36.09 0.64
CA LEU A 302 19.09 35.51 1.15
C LEU A 302 17.92 35.85 0.21
N ALA A 303 17.79 37.10 -0.21
CA ALA A 303 16.80 37.51 -1.19
C ALA A 303 16.94 36.77 -2.52
N GLN A 304 18.17 36.49 -2.98
CA GLN A 304 18.38 35.66 -4.17
C GLN A 304 17.88 34.22 -3.94
N VAL A 305 18.13 33.60 -2.78
CA VAL A 305 17.65 32.27 -2.46
C VAL A 305 16.12 32.24 -2.42
N VAL A 306 15.47 33.25 -1.87
CA VAL A 306 14.00 33.38 -1.88
C VAL A 306 13.45 33.40 -3.31
N VAL A 307 14.01 34.25 -4.17
CA VAL A 307 13.59 34.34 -5.58
C VAL A 307 13.82 33.01 -6.31
N LEU A 308 14.98 32.40 -6.10
CA LEU A 308 15.30 31.11 -6.71
C LEU A 308 14.40 29.98 -6.18
N GLY A 309 14.12 29.97 -4.88
CA GLY A 309 13.21 29.03 -4.23
C GLY A 309 11.80 29.16 -4.76
N LEU A 310 11.31 30.40 -4.92
CA LEU A 310 9.99 30.67 -5.47
C LEU A 310 9.89 30.22 -6.94
N LEU A 311 10.87 30.57 -7.78
CA LEU A 311 10.88 30.17 -9.18
C LEU A 311 11.01 28.63 -9.32
N GLY A 312 11.83 27.97 -8.49
CA GLY A 312 11.94 26.52 -8.43
C GLY A 312 10.62 25.86 -8.02
N SER A 313 9.94 26.44 -7.02
CA SER A 313 8.63 25.96 -6.59
C SER A 313 7.56 26.12 -7.67
N LEU A 314 7.53 27.24 -8.37
CA LEU A 314 6.61 27.46 -9.50
C LEU A 314 6.87 26.48 -10.64
N MET A 315 8.13 26.19 -10.94
CA MET A 315 8.49 25.15 -11.92
C MET A 315 8.06 23.77 -11.43
N GLY A 316 8.15 23.49 -10.13
CA GLY A 316 7.64 22.26 -9.50
C GLY A 316 6.13 22.13 -9.65
N VAL A 317 5.39 23.22 -9.45
CA VAL A 317 3.93 23.26 -9.67
C VAL A 317 3.60 23.00 -11.15
N ALA A 318 4.35 23.58 -12.09
CA ALA A 318 4.17 23.32 -13.51
C ALA A 318 4.44 21.84 -13.86
N LEU A 319 5.47 21.24 -13.28
CA LEU A 319 5.75 19.82 -13.43
C LEU A 319 4.62 18.96 -12.83
N ALA A 320 4.10 19.32 -11.66
CA ALA A 320 2.97 18.66 -11.05
C ALA A 320 1.70 18.75 -11.93
N TRP A 321 1.46 19.91 -12.53
CA TRP A 321 0.33 20.07 -13.45
C TRP A 321 0.40 19.11 -14.62
N VAL A 322 1.56 18.99 -15.26
CA VAL A 322 1.77 18.02 -16.36
C VAL A 322 1.56 16.59 -15.84
N THR A 323 2.14 16.23 -14.70
CA THR A 323 2.08 14.88 -14.14
C THR A 323 0.64 14.50 -13.76
N VAL A 324 -0.10 15.40 -13.10
CA VAL A 324 -1.50 15.16 -12.67
C VAL A 324 -2.44 14.94 -13.85
N HIS A 325 -2.18 15.60 -15.01
CA HIS A 325 -3.04 15.41 -16.18
C HIS A 325 -2.64 14.21 -17.05
N THR A 326 -1.38 13.76 -16.99
CA THR A 326 -0.89 12.70 -17.89
C THR A 326 -0.85 11.33 -17.21
N VAL A 327 -0.29 11.26 -15.99
CA VAL A 327 0.03 10.00 -15.34
C VAL A 327 -1.20 9.20 -14.89
N PRO A 328 -2.23 9.79 -14.25
CA PRO A 328 -3.42 9.04 -13.87
C PRO A 328 -4.16 8.45 -15.07
N GLY A 329 -4.25 9.20 -16.16
CA GLY A 329 -4.88 8.73 -17.41
C GLY A 329 -4.16 7.56 -18.08
N LEU A 330 -2.84 7.38 -17.80
CA LEU A 330 -2.06 6.27 -18.31
C LEU A 330 -2.08 5.06 -17.38
N LEU A 331 -2.01 5.29 -16.06
CA LEU A 331 -1.82 4.23 -15.06
C LEU A 331 -3.13 3.70 -14.46
N LEU A 332 -4.15 4.55 -14.34
CA LEU A 332 -5.39 4.24 -13.63
C LEU A 332 -6.57 3.95 -14.56
N ARG A 333 -6.33 3.81 -15.87
CA ARG A 333 -7.37 3.41 -16.82
C ARG A 333 -7.95 2.04 -16.42
N GLY A 334 -9.23 2.04 -16.02
CA GLY A 334 -9.94 0.84 -15.60
C GLY A 334 -9.84 0.47 -14.11
N ALA A 335 -9.08 1.23 -13.29
CA ALA A 335 -8.97 0.94 -11.86
C ALA A 335 -10.21 1.33 -11.03
N THR A 336 -11.07 2.20 -11.54
CA THR A 336 -12.26 2.71 -10.85
C THR A 336 -13.48 2.69 -11.78
N PRO A 337 -14.06 1.51 -12.07
CA PRO A 337 -15.28 1.46 -12.89
C PRO A 337 -16.42 2.22 -12.19
N GLY A 338 -17.03 3.18 -12.89
CA GLY A 338 -18.21 3.91 -12.42
C GLY A 338 -17.95 5.19 -11.63
N VAL A 339 -16.69 5.53 -11.29
CA VAL A 339 -16.36 6.83 -10.66
C VAL A 339 -15.52 7.67 -11.61
N THR A 340 -16.05 8.81 -12.02
CA THR A 340 -15.31 9.78 -12.84
C THR A 340 -14.47 10.68 -11.94
N ILE A 341 -13.14 10.50 -11.95
CA ILE A 341 -12.22 11.30 -11.15
C ILE A 341 -11.70 12.44 -12.01
N ASN A 342 -12.04 13.67 -11.64
CA ASN A 342 -11.46 14.87 -12.25
C ASN A 342 -10.13 15.19 -11.57
N TYR A 343 -9.03 14.78 -12.22
CA TYR A 343 -7.70 15.09 -11.73
C TYR A 343 -7.33 16.55 -12.01
N GLY A 344 -7.08 17.32 -10.95
CA GLY A 344 -6.69 18.70 -11.03
C GLY A 344 -5.73 19.11 -9.92
N LEU A 345 -5.06 20.27 -10.10
CA LEU A 345 -4.26 20.84 -9.03
C LEU A 345 -5.16 21.45 -7.95
N THR A 346 -4.91 21.07 -6.71
CA THR A 346 -5.63 21.61 -5.56
C THR A 346 -4.92 22.86 -5.03
N PRO A 347 -5.60 23.99 -4.82
CA PRO A 347 -4.98 25.22 -4.29
C PRO A 347 -4.25 24.99 -2.97
N SER A 348 -4.79 24.15 -2.10
CA SER A 348 -4.15 23.77 -0.82
C SER A 348 -2.83 23.03 -1.03
N ALA A 349 -2.77 22.07 -1.96
CA ALA A 349 -1.54 21.35 -2.27
C ALA A 349 -0.48 22.28 -2.90
N VAL A 350 -0.90 23.20 -3.78
CA VAL A 350 -0.01 24.19 -4.40
C VAL A 350 0.58 25.12 -3.35
N SER A 351 -0.26 25.74 -2.50
CA SER A 351 0.20 26.66 -1.46
C SER A 351 1.14 26.00 -0.48
N GLN A 352 0.83 24.77 -0.06
CA GLN A 352 1.66 23.99 0.84
C GLN A 352 2.99 23.57 0.16
N GLY A 353 2.96 23.08 -1.07
CA GLY A 353 4.17 22.71 -1.80
C GLY A 353 5.12 23.89 -1.98
N VAL A 354 4.59 25.05 -2.37
CA VAL A 354 5.37 26.31 -2.50
C VAL A 354 5.94 26.75 -1.15
N SER A 355 5.14 26.70 -0.09
CA SER A 355 5.59 27.06 1.27
C SER A 355 6.72 26.14 1.76
N ILE A 356 6.59 24.84 1.58
CA ILE A 356 7.61 23.84 1.93
C ILE A 356 8.88 24.05 1.10
N GLY A 357 8.74 24.22 -0.22
CA GLY A 357 9.86 24.46 -1.12
C GLY A 357 10.65 25.71 -0.75
N LEU A 358 9.94 26.80 -0.43
CA LEU A 358 10.57 28.06 0.03
C LEU A 358 11.22 27.88 1.41
N ALA A 359 10.54 27.26 2.38
CA ALA A 359 11.07 27.01 3.72
C ALA A 359 12.35 26.16 3.66
N VAL A 360 12.33 25.06 2.92
CA VAL A 360 13.51 24.17 2.76
C VAL A 360 14.64 24.90 2.03
N SER A 361 14.34 25.69 0.99
CA SER A 361 15.36 26.50 0.31
C SER A 361 16.08 27.45 1.26
N LEU A 362 15.31 28.14 2.12
CA LEU A 362 15.86 29.05 3.12
C LEU A 362 16.68 28.29 4.18
N LEU A 363 16.09 27.25 4.76
CA LEU A 363 16.71 26.46 5.83
C LEU A 363 18.08 25.91 5.40
N PHE A 364 18.13 25.29 4.23
CA PHE A 364 19.38 24.68 3.74
C PHE A 364 20.40 25.68 3.18
N ALA A 365 19.98 26.87 2.78
CA ALA A 365 20.88 27.93 2.32
C ALA A 365 21.46 28.79 3.44
N VAL A 366 20.76 28.95 4.58
CA VAL A 366 21.20 29.82 5.69
C VAL A 366 22.57 29.41 6.22
N VAL A 367 22.82 28.13 6.46
CA VAL A 367 24.08 27.64 7.03
C VAL A 367 25.28 27.96 6.12
N PRO A 368 25.27 27.67 4.79
CA PRO A 368 26.37 28.11 3.90
C PRO A 368 26.50 29.63 3.73
N LEU A 369 25.39 30.36 3.78
CA LEU A 369 25.41 31.80 3.65
C LEU A 369 26.04 32.50 4.86
N LEU A 370 26.00 31.91 6.05
CA LEU A 370 26.67 32.45 7.23
C LEU A 370 28.21 32.49 7.05
N ASP A 371 28.78 31.69 6.15
CA ASP A 371 30.22 31.74 5.82
C ASP A 371 30.64 33.10 5.24
N VAL A 372 29.71 33.87 4.64
CA VAL A 372 29.93 35.25 4.15
C VAL A 372 30.41 36.19 5.25
N ARG A 373 30.01 35.95 6.51
CA ARG A 373 30.41 36.78 7.67
C ARG A 373 31.93 36.70 7.93
N HIS A 374 32.53 35.53 7.69
CA HIS A 374 33.91 35.22 7.98
C HIS A 374 34.88 35.58 6.84
N VAL A 375 34.36 36.10 5.71
CA VAL A 375 35.21 36.55 4.61
C VAL A 375 35.92 37.86 5.03
N LYS A 376 37.24 37.76 5.34
CA LYS A 376 38.08 38.89 5.68
C LYS A 376 38.63 39.58 4.40
N PRO A 377 38.76 40.92 4.35
CA PRO A 377 39.33 41.61 3.20
C PRO A 377 40.77 41.15 2.87
N SER A 378 41.55 40.72 3.89
CA SER A 378 42.92 40.21 3.75
C SER A 378 43.03 38.96 2.85
N ARG A 379 41.95 38.25 2.60
CA ARG A 379 41.89 37.10 1.65
C ARG A 379 42.10 37.49 0.18
N LEU A 380 42.08 38.77 -0.16
CA LEU A 380 42.47 39.26 -1.49
C LEU A 380 44.00 39.16 -1.72
N LEU A 381 44.78 39.14 -0.64
CA LEU A 381 46.24 39.16 -0.65
C LEU A 381 46.88 37.79 -0.32
N ARG A 382 46.15 36.86 0.26
CA ARG A 382 46.67 35.53 0.63
C ARG A 382 45.67 34.44 0.27
N ASP A 383 46.11 33.38 -0.40
CA ASP A 383 45.29 32.20 -0.78
C ASP A 383 45.24 31.15 0.37
N ASP A 384 45.43 31.56 1.64
CA ASP A 384 45.41 30.62 2.77
C ASP A 384 44.03 30.08 3.07
N SER A 385 43.84 28.79 2.89
CA SER A 385 42.62 28.02 3.21
C SER A 385 42.59 27.57 4.68
N VAL A 386 42.77 28.49 5.62
CA VAL A 386 42.60 28.13 7.04
C VAL A 386 41.13 27.95 7.36
N ARG A 387 40.73 26.74 7.75
CA ARG A 387 39.39 26.46 8.35
C ARG A 387 39.35 27.17 9.70
N GLU A 388 38.61 28.29 9.78
CA GLU A 388 38.30 28.89 11.07
C GLU A 388 37.33 27.97 11.85
N PRO A 389 37.42 27.92 13.20
CA PRO A 389 36.50 27.14 14.04
C PRO A 389 35.07 27.67 13.82
N ARG A 390 34.08 26.74 13.92
CA ARG A 390 32.66 27.07 13.79
C ARG A 390 32.25 28.05 14.87
N ASP A 391 31.69 29.19 14.44
CA ASP A 391 31.15 30.21 15.33
C ASP A 391 29.82 29.73 15.97
N TRP A 392 29.54 30.20 17.19
CA TRP A 392 28.31 29.81 17.88
C TRP A 392 27.02 30.11 17.06
N TRP A 393 27.05 31.16 16.24
CA TRP A 393 25.97 31.52 15.31
C TRP A 393 25.73 30.41 14.25
N GLN A 394 26.77 29.76 13.78
CA GLN A 394 26.63 28.63 12.86
C GLN A 394 26.04 27.41 13.57
N LEU A 395 26.43 27.15 14.82
CA LEU A 395 25.87 26.09 15.64
C LEU A 395 24.39 26.36 15.93
N ALA A 396 24.04 27.61 16.30
CA ALA A 396 22.66 28.02 16.51
C ALA A 396 21.81 27.90 15.23
N ALA A 397 22.37 28.26 14.07
CA ALA A 397 21.68 28.10 12.79
C ALA A 397 21.46 26.61 12.44
N ILE A 398 22.44 25.75 12.67
CA ILE A 398 22.30 24.30 12.45
C ILE A 398 21.22 23.72 13.37
N ALA A 399 21.25 24.10 14.66
CA ALA A 399 20.22 23.69 15.60
C ALA A 399 18.81 24.21 15.19
N GLY A 400 18.73 25.47 14.77
CA GLY A 400 17.48 26.06 14.28
C GLY A 400 16.94 25.36 13.03
N VAL A 401 17.82 25.00 12.08
CA VAL A 401 17.45 24.20 10.89
C VAL A 401 16.95 22.81 11.32
N ALA A 402 17.64 22.15 12.26
CA ALA A 402 17.23 20.85 12.74
C ALA A 402 15.84 20.91 13.41
N VAL A 403 15.61 21.91 14.29
CA VAL A 403 14.30 22.12 14.93
C VAL A 403 13.21 22.42 13.89
N ALA A 404 13.51 23.29 12.91
CA ALA A 404 12.55 23.62 11.87
C ALA A 404 12.19 22.39 10.99
N LEU A 405 13.15 21.53 10.70
CA LEU A 405 12.90 20.27 9.99
C LEU A 405 12.05 19.30 10.83
N VAL A 406 12.29 19.23 12.15
CA VAL A 406 11.47 18.44 13.07
C VAL A 406 10.03 18.95 13.06
N VAL A 407 9.82 20.26 13.23
CA VAL A 407 8.49 20.87 13.21
C VAL A 407 7.80 20.63 11.86
N LEU A 408 8.51 20.82 10.76
CA LEU A 408 7.99 20.59 9.41
C LEU A 408 7.57 19.13 9.21
N THR A 409 8.36 18.18 9.72
CA THR A 409 8.05 16.74 9.62
C THR A 409 6.83 16.37 10.44
N ILE A 410 6.70 16.88 11.68
CA ILE A 410 5.53 16.66 12.54
C ILE A 410 4.28 17.27 11.92
N TRP A 411 4.38 18.48 11.39
CA TRP A 411 3.26 19.12 10.69
C TRP A 411 2.80 18.34 9.48
N GLN A 412 3.75 17.80 8.70
CA GLN A 412 3.46 17.03 7.49
C GLN A 412 2.90 15.64 7.82
N ALA A 413 3.28 15.06 8.95
CA ALA A 413 2.82 13.74 9.40
C ALA A 413 1.39 13.77 9.97
N GLY A 414 0.81 14.95 10.27
CA GLY A 414 -0.48 15.08 10.93
C GLY A 414 -0.53 14.53 12.36
N SER A 415 0.57 13.91 12.86
CA SER A 415 0.68 13.32 14.19
C SER A 415 2.11 13.45 14.71
N TRP A 416 2.24 13.91 15.98
CA TRP A 416 3.54 14.06 16.62
C TRP A 416 4.27 12.71 16.81
N ARG A 417 3.51 11.61 17.08
CA ARG A 417 4.05 10.26 17.24
C ARG A 417 4.64 9.74 15.92
N ILE A 418 3.88 9.84 14.83
CA ILE A 418 4.32 9.41 13.50
C ILE A 418 5.50 10.27 13.04
N GLY A 419 5.44 11.60 13.22
CA GLY A 419 6.52 12.52 12.89
C GLY A 419 7.81 12.17 13.62
N LEU A 420 7.75 11.87 14.91
CA LEU A 420 8.91 11.49 15.71
C LEU A 420 9.51 10.15 15.25
N VAL A 421 8.69 9.14 14.97
CA VAL A 421 9.15 7.85 14.43
C VAL A 421 9.87 8.04 13.09
N VAL A 422 9.32 8.88 12.21
CA VAL A 422 9.95 9.17 10.91
C VAL A 422 11.29 9.90 11.07
N ILE A 423 11.36 10.88 11.98
CA ILE A 423 12.62 11.60 12.25
C ILE A 423 13.68 10.65 12.80
N VAL A 424 13.33 9.83 13.79
CA VAL A 424 14.26 8.84 14.35
C VAL A 424 14.69 7.84 13.29
N GLY A 425 13.75 7.36 12.47
CA GLY A 425 14.05 6.46 11.34
C GLY A 425 14.98 7.09 10.30
N LEU A 426 14.74 8.36 9.92
CA LEU A 426 15.61 9.10 9.01
C LEU A 426 17.00 9.30 9.58
N LEU A 427 17.12 9.71 10.85
CA LEU A 427 18.40 9.90 11.53
C LEU A 427 19.15 8.58 11.68
N ALA A 428 18.45 7.50 12.04
CA ALA A 428 19.03 6.16 12.13
C ALA A 428 19.54 5.69 10.76
N THR A 429 18.74 5.86 9.70
CA THR A 429 19.14 5.50 8.32
C THR A 429 20.32 6.34 7.86
N ALA A 430 20.27 7.66 8.03
CA ALA A 430 21.38 8.54 7.66
C ALA A 430 22.65 8.24 8.48
N GLY A 431 22.50 7.96 9.78
CA GLY A 431 23.58 7.55 10.67
C GLY A 431 24.21 6.23 10.24
N THR A 432 23.39 5.22 9.96
CA THR A 432 23.85 3.91 9.48
C THR A 432 24.57 4.02 8.15
N LEU A 433 24.00 4.76 7.18
CA LEU A 433 24.63 5.01 5.90
C LEU A 433 25.96 5.79 6.06
N HIS A 434 26.01 6.75 6.99
CA HIS A 434 27.23 7.52 7.27
C HIS A 434 28.33 6.65 7.87
N VAL A 435 28.00 5.85 8.90
CA VAL A 435 28.95 4.92 9.53
C VAL A 435 29.41 3.86 8.52
N ALA A 436 28.48 3.25 7.79
CA ALA A 436 28.81 2.29 6.74
C ALA A 436 29.72 2.91 5.67
N GLY A 437 29.45 4.16 5.27
CA GLY A 437 30.32 4.90 4.36
C GLY A 437 31.72 5.11 4.90
N LEU A 438 31.88 5.45 6.18
CA LEU A 438 33.19 5.58 6.82
C LEU A 438 33.96 4.27 6.87
N VAL A 439 33.26 3.18 7.25
CA VAL A 439 33.84 1.83 7.32
C VAL A 439 34.30 1.38 5.93
N MET A 440 33.43 1.56 4.92
CA MET A 440 33.76 1.14 3.55
C MET A 440 34.88 1.97 2.93
N VAL A 441 34.91 3.28 3.15
CA VAL A 441 36.03 4.11 2.69
C VAL A 441 37.34 3.65 3.35
N ARG A 442 37.30 3.28 4.65
CA ARG A 442 38.48 2.67 5.31
C ARG A 442 38.82 1.30 4.72
N ALA A 443 37.83 0.46 4.42
CA ALA A 443 38.06 -0.85 3.84
C ALA A 443 38.69 -0.81 2.44
N ILE A 444 38.41 0.21 1.64
CA ILE A 444 39.05 0.38 0.32
C ILE A 444 40.45 1.06 0.39
N THR A 445 40.84 1.64 1.54
CA THR A 445 42.14 2.34 1.70
C THR A 445 43.36 1.46 1.36
N PRO A 446 43.39 0.13 1.63
CA PRO A 446 44.51 -0.72 1.19
C PRO A 446 44.69 -0.74 -0.34
N LEU A 447 43.63 -0.53 -1.13
CA LEU A 447 43.72 -0.44 -2.59
C LEU A 447 44.51 0.82 -3.06
N ALA A 448 44.76 1.80 -2.16
CA ALA A 448 45.67 2.92 -2.43
C ALA A 448 47.12 2.47 -2.67
N ARG A 449 47.49 1.23 -2.30
CA ARG A 449 48.78 0.60 -2.60
C ARG A 449 48.83 -0.10 -3.95
N SER A 450 47.70 -0.09 -4.70
CA SER A 450 47.61 -0.74 -6.01
C SER A 450 48.68 -0.21 -6.99
N ARG A 451 49.23 -1.12 -7.79
CA ARG A 451 50.15 -0.78 -8.89
C ARG A 451 49.46 -0.02 -10.03
N ARG A 452 48.15 -0.16 -10.15
CA ARG A 452 47.33 0.53 -11.19
C ARG A 452 47.09 1.98 -10.75
N PHE A 453 47.64 2.94 -11.48
CA PHE A 453 47.55 4.38 -11.19
C PHE A 453 46.10 4.85 -11.01
N ALA A 454 45.20 4.43 -11.91
CA ALA A 454 43.81 4.84 -11.87
C ALA A 454 43.11 4.43 -10.55
N VAL A 455 43.34 3.21 -10.07
CA VAL A 455 42.75 2.71 -8.82
C VAL A 455 43.33 3.42 -7.61
N ARG A 456 44.67 3.54 -7.57
CA ARG A 456 45.35 4.23 -6.48
C ARG A 456 44.88 5.67 -6.33
N HIS A 457 44.79 6.40 -7.45
CA HIS A 457 44.39 7.81 -7.44
C HIS A 457 42.92 7.98 -7.05
N ALA A 458 42.00 7.14 -7.57
CA ALA A 458 40.58 7.14 -7.24
C ALA A 458 40.35 6.92 -5.73
N VAL A 459 41.01 5.93 -5.14
CA VAL A 459 40.91 5.65 -3.70
C VAL A 459 41.41 6.81 -2.84
N LEU A 460 42.55 7.40 -3.21
CA LEU A 460 43.13 8.57 -2.50
C LEU A 460 42.18 9.77 -2.56
N GLN A 461 41.52 10.02 -3.69
CA GLN A 461 40.53 11.09 -3.83
C GLN A 461 39.27 10.86 -2.97
N LEU A 462 38.76 9.64 -2.93
CA LEU A 462 37.61 9.27 -2.11
C LEU A 462 37.90 9.37 -0.60
N ALA A 463 39.11 8.95 -0.19
CA ALA A 463 39.53 8.97 1.21
C ALA A 463 39.95 10.38 1.72
N ARG A 464 40.07 11.36 0.84
CA ARG A 464 40.54 12.71 1.21
C ARG A 464 39.56 13.41 2.17
N PRO A 465 40.03 13.96 3.31
CA PRO A 465 39.20 14.76 4.20
C PRO A 465 38.56 15.93 3.48
N GLY A 466 37.21 16.09 3.61
CA GLY A 466 36.46 17.16 2.92
C GLY A 466 36.06 16.84 1.49
N SER A 467 36.23 15.60 1.02
CA SER A 467 35.67 15.16 -0.27
C SER A 467 34.13 15.16 -0.20
N GLN A 468 33.49 15.58 -1.29
CA GLN A 468 32.01 15.57 -1.41
C GLN A 468 31.46 14.15 -1.64
N ALA A 469 32.36 13.17 -1.79
CA ALA A 469 32.01 11.77 -1.99
C ALA A 469 31.03 11.27 -0.95
N ARG A 470 31.12 11.73 0.31
CA ARG A 470 30.20 11.35 1.40
C ARG A 470 28.76 11.82 1.14
N ILE A 471 28.57 13.02 0.63
CA ILE A 471 27.24 13.58 0.33
C ILE A 471 26.61 12.81 -0.82
N VAL A 472 27.40 12.54 -1.86
CA VAL A 472 26.96 11.75 -3.01
C VAL A 472 26.62 10.32 -2.59
N LEU A 473 27.45 9.71 -1.75
CA LEU A 473 27.25 8.36 -1.23
C LEU A 473 25.95 8.25 -0.42
N LEU A 474 25.67 9.24 0.44
CA LEU A 474 24.41 9.30 1.18
C LEU A 474 23.20 9.47 0.25
N ALA A 475 23.27 10.40 -0.70
CA ALA A 475 22.14 10.69 -1.58
C ALA A 475 21.81 9.52 -2.53
N VAL A 476 22.83 8.97 -3.19
CA VAL A 476 22.67 7.83 -4.11
C VAL A 476 22.39 6.55 -3.34
N GLY A 477 23.03 6.35 -2.17
CA GLY A 477 22.79 5.20 -1.30
C GLY A 477 21.36 5.17 -0.78
N LEU A 478 20.79 6.32 -0.39
CA LEU A 478 19.40 6.42 0.02
C LEU A 478 18.44 6.11 -1.15
N GLY A 479 18.73 6.54 -2.36
CA GLY A 479 17.97 6.19 -3.55
C GLY A 479 17.97 4.68 -3.81
N SER A 480 19.14 4.05 -3.76
CA SER A 480 19.29 2.60 -3.89
C SER A 480 18.55 1.85 -2.77
N PHE A 481 18.64 2.34 -1.52
CA PHE A 481 17.94 1.81 -0.36
C PHE A 481 16.42 1.77 -0.58
N PHE A 482 15.80 2.85 -1.03
CA PHE A 482 14.36 2.89 -1.27
C PHE A 482 13.93 1.90 -2.37
N ILE A 483 14.63 1.89 -3.51
CA ILE A 483 14.25 0.99 -4.62
C ILE A 483 14.40 -0.48 -4.23
N VAL A 484 15.54 -0.84 -3.64
CA VAL A 484 15.81 -2.22 -3.24
C VAL A 484 14.89 -2.65 -2.10
N GLY A 485 14.68 -1.79 -1.09
CA GLY A 485 13.86 -2.09 0.07
C GLY A 485 12.41 -2.40 -0.31
N VAL A 486 11.83 -1.56 -1.16
CA VAL A 486 10.45 -1.76 -1.61
C VAL A 486 10.30 -3.00 -2.48
N ARG A 487 11.23 -3.20 -3.43
CA ARG A 487 11.21 -4.40 -4.28
C ARG A 487 11.44 -5.67 -3.49
N ALA A 488 12.36 -5.65 -2.51
CA ALA A 488 12.63 -6.80 -1.67
C ALA A 488 11.43 -7.14 -0.76
N LEU A 489 10.80 -6.12 -0.16
CA LEU A 489 9.60 -6.32 0.64
C LEU A 489 8.44 -6.87 -0.18
N GLN A 490 8.21 -6.30 -1.37
CA GLN A 490 7.20 -6.77 -2.30
C GLN A 490 7.41 -8.24 -2.68
N GLU A 491 8.62 -8.61 -3.07
CA GLU A 491 8.93 -9.98 -3.48
C GLU A 491 8.75 -10.97 -2.33
N ASN A 492 9.18 -10.60 -1.10
CA ASN A 492 8.96 -11.43 0.08
C ASN A 492 7.46 -11.59 0.40
N LEU A 493 6.65 -10.53 0.27
CA LEU A 493 5.20 -10.62 0.43
C LEU A 493 4.55 -11.50 -0.65
N LEU A 494 4.90 -11.31 -1.92
CA LEU A 494 4.37 -12.12 -3.02
C LEU A 494 4.76 -13.59 -2.89
N GLN A 495 5.98 -13.88 -2.45
CA GLN A 495 6.45 -15.24 -2.23
C GLN A 495 5.74 -15.91 -1.05
N GLN A 496 5.36 -15.17 -0.01
CA GLN A 496 4.53 -15.69 1.06
C GLN A 496 3.21 -16.25 0.49
N PHE A 497 2.53 -15.46 -0.35
CA PHE A 497 1.30 -15.93 -1.00
C PHE A 497 1.55 -17.05 -2.02
N ALA A 498 2.72 -17.09 -2.67
CA ALA A 498 3.06 -18.12 -3.65
C ALA A 498 3.51 -19.44 -3.02
N LEU A 499 4.12 -19.40 -1.83
CA LEU A 499 4.58 -20.59 -1.12
C LEU A 499 3.44 -21.38 -0.49
N ASP A 500 2.35 -20.70 -0.13
CA ASP A 500 1.13 -21.38 0.31
C ASP A 500 0.46 -22.17 -0.83
N VAL A 501 0.84 -21.92 -2.08
CA VAL A 501 0.48 -22.71 -3.28
C VAL A 501 1.62 -23.69 -3.62
N SER A 502 2.08 -24.49 -2.63
CA SER A 502 3.00 -25.60 -2.92
C SER A 502 2.34 -26.58 -3.89
N THR A 503 3.15 -27.35 -4.61
CA THR A 503 2.67 -28.32 -5.62
C THR A 503 1.63 -29.30 -5.04
N GLU A 504 1.62 -29.50 -3.73
CA GLU A 504 0.70 -30.38 -3.00
C GLU A 504 -0.42 -29.64 -2.24
N ALA A 505 -0.36 -28.30 -2.13
CA ALA A 505 -1.39 -27.54 -1.41
C ALA A 505 -2.73 -27.53 -2.19
N PRO A 506 -3.87 -27.56 -1.48
CA PRO A 506 -5.16 -27.33 -2.08
C PRO A 506 -5.21 -25.99 -2.81
N ASP A 507 -5.68 -25.99 -4.04
CA ASP A 507 -5.84 -24.80 -4.86
C ASP A 507 -7.29 -24.57 -5.31
N MET A 508 -8.19 -25.47 -4.89
CA MET A 508 -9.63 -25.32 -5.04
C MET A 508 -10.35 -25.44 -3.70
N PHE A 509 -11.33 -24.57 -3.51
CA PHE A 509 -12.10 -24.47 -2.28
C PHE A 509 -13.57 -24.56 -2.59
N LEU A 510 -14.31 -25.31 -1.75
CA LEU A 510 -15.76 -25.41 -1.82
C LEU A 510 -16.39 -24.72 -0.62
N ILE A 511 -17.44 -23.99 -0.86
CA ILE A 511 -18.22 -23.33 0.19
C ILE A 511 -19.68 -23.76 0.05
N ASP A 512 -20.35 -23.92 1.20
CA ASP A 512 -21.76 -24.24 1.31
C ASP A 512 -22.16 -25.63 0.77
N VAL A 513 -21.28 -26.63 0.99
CA VAL A 513 -21.64 -28.04 0.75
C VAL A 513 -22.56 -28.50 1.87
N GLN A 514 -23.81 -28.84 1.56
CA GLN A 514 -24.76 -29.34 2.55
C GLN A 514 -24.41 -30.78 2.96
N SER A 515 -24.81 -31.19 4.16
CA SER A 515 -24.48 -32.51 4.73
C SER A 515 -24.89 -33.70 3.86
N ASP A 516 -26.01 -33.61 3.18
CA ASP A 516 -26.54 -34.61 2.23
C ASP A 516 -25.77 -34.66 0.90
N GLN A 517 -25.05 -33.60 0.55
CA GLN A 517 -24.29 -33.48 -0.70
C GLN A 517 -22.83 -33.96 -0.55
N VAL A 518 -22.31 -34.11 0.67
CA VAL A 518 -20.91 -34.38 0.97
C VAL A 518 -20.34 -35.58 0.20
N ASP A 519 -21.04 -36.71 0.19
CA ASP A 519 -20.55 -37.95 -0.44
C ASP A 519 -20.57 -37.86 -1.96
N ALA A 520 -21.60 -37.23 -2.52
CA ALA A 520 -21.71 -37.02 -3.96
C ALA A 520 -20.62 -36.05 -4.48
N VAL A 521 -20.40 -34.96 -3.76
CA VAL A 521 -19.33 -33.98 -4.08
C VAL A 521 -17.94 -34.63 -3.96
N ARG A 522 -17.71 -35.46 -2.92
CA ARG A 522 -16.45 -36.17 -2.75
C ARG A 522 -16.20 -37.18 -3.89
N GLY A 523 -17.24 -37.90 -4.31
CA GLY A 523 -17.17 -38.80 -5.46
C GLY A 523 -16.86 -38.09 -6.77
N ALA A 524 -17.48 -36.95 -7.03
CA ALA A 524 -17.24 -36.13 -8.23
C ALA A 524 -15.78 -35.61 -8.28
N ILE A 525 -15.24 -35.14 -7.15
CA ILE A 525 -13.86 -34.66 -7.08
C ILE A 525 -12.90 -35.80 -7.37
N ARG A 526 -13.06 -36.97 -6.71
CA ARG A 526 -12.19 -38.14 -6.91
C ARG A 526 -12.18 -38.64 -8.34
N SER A 527 -13.29 -38.55 -9.05
CA SER A 527 -13.39 -39.04 -10.45
C SER A 527 -12.53 -38.26 -11.44
N VAL A 528 -12.10 -37.02 -11.11
CA VAL A 528 -11.38 -36.11 -12.01
C VAL A 528 -9.98 -35.74 -11.47
N GLN A 529 -9.69 -36.08 -10.20
CA GLN A 529 -8.36 -35.82 -9.64
C GLN A 529 -7.28 -36.65 -10.29
N ASP A 530 -6.09 -36.05 -10.46
CA ASP A 530 -4.90 -36.75 -10.94
C ASP A 530 -4.46 -37.88 -9.96
N ALA A 531 -3.94 -38.97 -10.48
CA ALA A 531 -3.46 -40.11 -9.67
C ALA A 531 -2.36 -39.64 -8.69
N GLY A 532 -2.60 -39.87 -7.39
CA GLY A 532 -1.67 -39.43 -6.32
C GLY A 532 -2.02 -38.09 -5.68
N SER A 533 -3.08 -37.42 -6.12
CA SER A 533 -3.55 -36.21 -5.44
C SER A 533 -4.11 -36.54 -4.04
N PRO A 534 -3.89 -35.64 -3.06
CA PRO A 534 -4.44 -35.82 -1.71
C PRO A 534 -5.97 -35.93 -1.74
N GLU A 535 -6.51 -36.71 -0.80
CA GLU A 535 -7.97 -36.83 -0.67
C GLU A 535 -8.62 -35.46 -0.41
N PRO A 536 -9.82 -35.22 -1.04
CA PRO A 536 -10.58 -34.01 -0.79
C PRO A 536 -11.04 -33.97 0.66
N ARG A 537 -10.73 -32.88 1.35
CA ARG A 537 -11.09 -32.67 2.74
C ARG A 537 -12.33 -31.82 2.81
N LEU A 538 -13.39 -32.36 3.38
CA LEU A 538 -14.66 -31.69 3.63
C LEU A 538 -14.80 -31.54 5.14
N ILE A 539 -14.64 -30.31 5.64
CA ILE A 539 -14.63 -29.97 7.07
C ILE A 539 -16.03 -29.45 7.44
N PRO A 540 -16.72 -30.08 8.41
CA PRO A 540 -18.02 -29.61 8.85
C PRO A 540 -17.89 -28.25 9.53
N VAL A 541 -18.79 -27.33 9.22
CA VAL A 541 -18.80 -25.98 9.76
C VAL A 541 -20.18 -25.52 10.13
N LEU A 542 -20.25 -24.78 11.24
CA LEU A 542 -21.46 -24.12 11.70
C LEU A 542 -21.13 -22.66 12.01
N ARG A 543 -22.19 -21.88 12.20
CA ARG A 543 -22.07 -20.53 12.75
C ARG A 543 -22.48 -20.53 14.21
N ALA A 544 -21.63 -19.95 15.03
CA ALA A 544 -21.89 -19.79 16.46
C ALA A 544 -21.49 -18.37 16.90
N ARG A 545 -22.21 -17.84 17.86
CA ARG A 545 -21.90 -16.57 18.51
C ARG A 545 -21.61 -16.81 19.99
N VAL A 546 -20.59 -16.19 20.51
CA VAL A 546 -20.31 -16.21 21.94
C VAL A 546 -21.28 -15.23 22.62
N THR A 547 -22.03 -15.71 23.60
CA THR A 547 -23.02 -14.94 24.36
C THR A 547 -22.60 -14.70 25.82
N GLY A 548 -21.64 -15.43 26.36
CA GLY A 548 -21.13 -15.25 27.71
C GLY A 548 -19.85 -16.01 28.01
N VAL A 549 -19.12 -15.58 29.03
CA VAL A 549 -17.93 -16.24 29.57
C VAL A 549 -18.01 -16.15 31.11
N GLU A 550 -17.96 -17.29 31.82
CA GLU A 550 -17.94 -17.38 33.29
C GLU A 550 -18.93 -16.47 34.04
N GLY A 551 -20.23 -16.56 33.69
CA GLY A 551 -21.26 -15.78 34.36
C GLY A 551 -21.28 -14.29 34.03
N ARG A 552 -20.39 -13.82 33.17
CA ARG A 552 -20.46 -12.50 32.55
C ARG A 552 -21.29 -12.60 31.28
N GLU A 553 -22.46 -11.97 31.26
CA GLU A 553 -23.16 -11.74 30.01
C GLU A 553 -22.35 -10.75 29.20
N LEU A 554 -21.89 -11.17 28.01
CA LEU A 554 -21.30 -10.28 27.06
C LEU A 554 -22.44 -9.47 26.43
N GLN A 555 -22.79 -8.36 27.06
CA GLN A 555 -23.53 -7.32 26.34
C GLN A 555 -22.65 -6.88 25.19
N LEU A 556 -23.25 -6.68 24.00
CA LEU A 556 -22.53 -6.10 22.86
C LEU A 556 -21.91 -4.79 23.34
N GLU A 557 -20.59 -4.85 23.54
CA GLU A 557 -19.78 -3.81 24.17
C GLU A 557 -19.99 -2.47 23.47
N ARG A 558 -19.87 -1.39 24.20
CA ARG A 558 -19.94 -0.02 23.66
C ARG A 558 -18.98 0.08 22.48
N TYR A 559 -19.40 0.81 21.45
CA TYR A 559 -18.66 0.98 20.18
C TYR A 559 -17.16 1.31 20.34
N GLU A 560 -16.78 1.96 21.42
CA GLU A 560 -15.39 2.31 21.76
C GLU A 560 -14.55 1.09 22.17
N ASP A 561 -15.10 0.15 22.95
CA ASP A 561 -14.39 -1.08 23.37
C ASP A 561 -14.23 -2.06 22.19
N VAL A 562 -15.19 -2.08 21.26
CA VAL A 562 -15.13 -2.89 20.03
C VAL A 562 -14.04 -2.38 19.08
N ARG A 563 -13.78 -1.07 19.06
CA ARG A 563 -12.77 -0.46 18.20
C ARG A 563 -11.34 -0.85 18.60
N GLU A 564 -11.06 -1.03 19.90
CA GLU A 564 -9.72 -1.36 20.40
C GLU A 564 -9.43 -2.87 20.45
N ARG A 565 -10.41 -3.71 20.82
CA ARG A 565 -10.21 -5.15 21.08
C ARG A 565 -10.92 -6.08 20.09
N GLY A 566 -11.89 -5.60 19.32
CA GLY A 566 -12.80 -6.41 18.55
C GLY A 566 -13.85 -7.11 19.44
N SER A 567 -15.05 -7.37 18.95
CA SER A 567 -16.12 -8.01 19.73
C SER A 567 -15.94 -9.51 19.81
N LEU A 568 -15.89 -10.08 21.02
CA LEU A 568 -16.01 -11.53 21.24
C LEU A 568 -17.40 -12.05 20.84
N ALA A 569 -18.42 -11.21 20.96
CA ALA A 569 -19.81 -11.55 20.64
C ALA A 569 -20.12 -11.57 19.12
N ARG A 570 -19.12 -11.43 18.25
CA ARG A 570 -19.31 -11.57 16.80
C ARG A 570 -19.67 -13.02 16.43
N GLU A 571 -20.22 -13.20 15.24
CA GLU A 571 -20.43 -14.52 14.68
C GLU A 571 -19.12 -15.15 14.21
N TYR A 572 -18.88 -16.40 14.61
CA TYR A 572 -17.72 -17.20 14.23
C TYR A 572 -18.17 -18.40 13.38
N THR A 573 -17.36 -18.73 12.40
CA THR A 573 -17.44 -20.05 11.77
C THR A 573 -16.67 -21.01 12.69
N VAL A 574 -17.38 -22.00 13.20
CA VAL A 574 -16.83 -23.01 14.12
C VAL A 574 -16.88 -24.39 13.46
N THR A 575 -16.05 -25.30 13.96
CA THR A 575 -16.00 -26.68 13.48
C THR A 575 -16.03 -27.64 14.65
N PHE A 576 -16.28 -28.90 14.39
CA PHE A 576 -16.14 -29.98 15.35
C PHE A 576 -15.33 -31.12 14.73
N ARG A 577 -14.45 -31.73 15.54
CA ARG A 577 -13.61 -32.83 15.09
C ARG A 577 -12.94 -33.56 16.28
N PRO A 578 -12.57 -34.84 16.11
CA PRO A 578 -11.97 -35.63 17.20
C PRO A 578 -10.45 -35.46 17.32
N ALA A 579 -9.77 -34.79 16.38
CA ALA A 579 -8.31 -34.69 16.34
C ALA A 579 -7.85 -33.28 15.95
N LEU A 580 -6.62 -32.94 16.33
CA LEU A 580 -5.92 -31.74 15.94
C LEU A 580 -5.51 -31.80 14.45
N GLU A 581 -5.42 -30.64 13.82
CA GLU A 581 -4.87 -30.48 12.49
C GLU A 581 -3.34 -30.31 12.53
N ARG A 582 -2.68 -30.55 11.40
CA ARG A 582 -1.20 -30.47 11.29
C ARG A 582 -0.66 -29.05 11.53
N ASN A 583 -1.48 -28.04 11.26
CA ASN A 583 -1.13 -26.62 11.45
C ASN A 583 -1.49 -26.11 12.85
N GLU A 584 -1.83 -26.99 13.79
CA GLU A 584 -2.25 -26.62 15.14
C GLU A 584 -1.38 -27.28 16.19
N GLN A 585 -1.11 -26.54 17.27
CA GLN A 585 -0.37 -27.01 18.43
C GLN A 585 -1.06 -26.56 19.71
N VAL A 586 -1.32 -27.49 20.63
CA VAL A 586 -1.82 -27.16 21.98
C VAL A 586 -0.71 -26.48 22.77
N ILE A 587 -1.00 -25.29 23.31
CA ILE A 587 -0.09 -24.53 24.14
C ILE A 587 -0.48 -24.54 25.63
N GLN A 588 -1.77 -24.72 25.91
CA GLN A 588 -2.29 -24.85 27.28
C GLN A 588 -3.44 -25.86 27.32
N GLY A 589 -3.57 -26.60 28.42
CA GLY A 589 -4.60 -27.59 28.61
C GLY A 589 -4.39 -28.89 27.83
N THR A 590 -5.46 -29.63 27.59
CA THR A 590 -5.44 -30.92 26.89
C THR A 590 -6.54 -30.94 25.82
N PHE A 591 -6.18 -31.40 24.63
CA PHE A 591 -7.15 -31.67 23.57
C PHE A 591 -7.71 -33.07 23.73
N TRP A 592 -8.95 -33.30 23.37
CA TRP A 592 -9.60 -34.63 23.46
C TRP A 592 -9.03 -35.59 22.39
N SER A 593 -9.19 -36.88 22.65
CA SER A 593 -8.79 -37.96 21.73
C SER A 593 -9.97 -38.72 21.11
N ASP A 594 -11.20 -38.41 21.56
CA ASP A 594 -12.44 -39.13 21.20
C ASP A 594 -13.62 -38.19 21.05
N ALA A 595 -14.76 -38.71 20.61
CA ALA A 595 -16.03 -38.01 20.65
C ALA A 595 -16.56 -37.96 22.08
N GLY A 596 -17.18 -36.86 22.47
CA GLY A 596 -17.85 -36.70 23.75
C GLY A 596 -19.21 -37.43 23.79
N PRO A 597 -19.81 -37.51 24.97
CA PRO A 597 -21.18 -38.06 25.11
C PRO A 597 -22.19 -37.23 24.30
N ALA A 598 -23.12 -37.93 23.65
CA ALA A 598 -24.10 -37.30 22.76
C ALA A 598 -25.12 -36.39 23.48
N ASP A 599 -25.31 -36.56 24.79
CA ASP A 599 -26.30 -35.88 25.61
C ASP A 599 -25.67 -35.03 26.72
N ALA A 600 -24.43 -34.59 26.55
CA ALA A 600 -23.74 -33.72 27.52
C ALA A 600 -24.42 -32.34 27.60
N GLU A 601 -24.76 -31.90 28.81
CA GLU A 601 -25.24 -30.54 29.06
C GLU A 601 -24.14 -29.47 28.79
N VAL A 602 -22.88 -29.83 28.98
CA VAL A 602 -21.71 -29.01 28.73
C VAL A 602 -20.80 -29.77 27.77
N THR A 603 -20.59 -29.21 26.58
CA THR A 603 -19.60 -29.72 25.61
C THR A 603 -18.21 -29.17 25.86
N ASP A 604 -17.21 -29.76 25.20
CA ASP A 604 -15.83 -29.28 25.27
C ASP A 604 -15.49 -28.42 24.06
N VAL A 605 -14.73 -27.34 24.28
CA VAL A 605 -14.24 -26.44 23.22
C VAL A 605 -12.75 -26.16 23.36
N SER A 606 -12.04 -26.17 22.25
CA SER A 606 -10.67 -25.68 22.15
C SER A 606 -10.67 -24.33 21.46
N ILE A 607 -9.96 -23.35 22.06
CA ILE A 607 -9.89 -21.98 21.57
C ILE A 607 -8.53 -21.65 20.99
N GLU A 608 -8.48 -20.67 20.10
CA GLU A 608 -7.22 -20.19 19.50
C GLU A 608 -6.54 -19.17 20.41
N GLU A 609 -5.19 -19.14 20.41
CA GLU A 609 -4.33 -18.33 21.29
C GLU A 609 -4.69 -16.84 21.31
N SER A 610 -4.99 -16.24 20.14
CA SER A 610 -5.32 -14.81 20.09
C SER A 610 -6.65 -14.48 20.79
N VAL A 611 -7.60 -15.41 20.78
CA VAL A 611 -8.88 -15.30 21.53
C VAL A 611 -8.61 -15.40 23.02
N ALA A 612 -7.81 -16.38 23.42
CA ALA A 612 -7.45 -16.58 24.84
C ALA A 612 -6.74 -15.34 25.41
N LEU A 613 -5.69 -14.84 24.74
CA LEU A 613 -4.93 -13.68 25.18
C LEU A 613 -5.73 -12.38 25.18
N ARG A 614 -6.54 -12.16 24.14
CA ARG A 614 -7.29 -10.90 23.97
C ARG A 614 -8.40 -10.72 24.99
N PHE A 615 -9.07 -11.81 25.34
CA PHE A 615 -10.26 -11.79 26.21
C PHE A 615 -10.01 -12.39 27.60
N GLY A 616 -8.77 -12.85 27.88
CA GLY A 616 -8.39 -13.41 29.17
C GLY A 616 -9.11 -14.71 29.47
N ILE A 617 -9.25 -15.62 28.49
CA ILE A 617 -9.93 -16.91 28.65
C ILE A 617 -8.88 -18.00 28.80
N ALA A 618 -9.08 -18.88 29.81
CA ALA A 618 -8.18 -19.97 30.17
C ALA A 618 -8.87 -21.35 30.11
N PRO A 619 -8.09 -22.45 30.04
CA PRO A 619 -8.64 -23.80 30.22
C PRO A 619 -9.35 -23.93 31.58
N GLY A 620 -10.57 -24.49 31.55
CA GLY A 620 -11.49 -24.59 32.69
C GLY A 620 -12.68 -23.63 32.61
N ASP A 621 -12.53 -22.51 31.92
CA ASP A 621 -13.60 -21.50 31.81
C ASP A 621 -14.81 -22.06 31.05
N LEU A 622 -16.02 -21.60 31.45
CA LEU A 622 -17.27 -21.93 30.78
C LEU A 622 -17.66 -20.79 29.83
N MET A 623 -17.86 -21.15 28.59
CA MET A 623 -18.34 -20.23 27.53
C MET A 623 -19.76 -20.60 27.11
N ARG A 624 -20.61 -19.58 26.95
CA ARG A 624 -21.94 -19.75 26.38
C ARG A 624 -21.91 -19.34 24.91
N PHE A 625 -22.49 -20.17 24.08
CA PHE A 625 -22.64 -19.96 22.65
C PHE A 625 -24.12 -19.98 22.25
N ASP A 626 -24.48 -19.17 21.29
CA ASP A 626 -25.69 -19.33 20.50
C ASP A 626 -25.29 -20.02 19.19
N VAL A 627 -25.81 -21.23 19.00
CA VAL A 627 -25.61 -22.03 17.78
C VAL A 627 -26.94 -22.13 17.07
N LEU A 628 -27.09 -21.37 15.98
CA LEU A 628 -28.32 -21.36 15.18
C LEU A 628 -29.61 -21.07 16.00
N GLY A 629 -29.52 -20.16 16.99
CA GLY A 629 -30.66 -19.81 17.86
C GLY A 629 -30.85 -20.71 19.07
N ARG A 630 -29.96 -21.69 19.32
CA ARG A 630 -29.99 -22.56 20.50
C ARG A 630 -28.82 -22.23 21.43
N PRO A 631 -29.06 -21.91 22.70
CA PRO A 631 -27.99 -21.70 23.68
C PRO A 631 -27.28 -23.02 23.96
N MET A 632 -25.93 -22.97 23.99
CA MET A 632 -25.08 -24.11 24.31
C MET A 632 -23.95 -23.65 25.23
N THR A 633 -23.67 -24.42 26.28
CA THR A 633 -22.53 -24.15 27.16
C THR A 633 -21.36 -25.08 26.79
N ALA A 634 -20.18 -24.52 26.72
CA ALA A 634 -18.96 -25.26 26.41
C ALA A 634 -17.85 -24.93 27.41
N ARG A 635 -17.12 -25.96 27.85
CA ARG A 635 -15.93 -25.82 28.71
C ARG A 635 -14.69 -25.70 27.84
N VAL A 636 -13.88 -24.70 28.09
CA VAL A 636 -12.57 -24.56 27.43
C VAL A 636 -11.62 -25.64 28.00
N THR A 637 -11.21 -26.59 27.19
CA THR A 637 -10.28 -27.67 27.58
C THR A 637 -8.87 -27.38 27.18
N SER A 638 -8.65 -26.63 26.11
CA SER A 638 -7.33 -26.32 25.61
C SER A 638 -7.27 -24.97 24.86
N VAL A 639 -6.11 -24.36 24.91
CA VAL A 639 -5.73 -23.23 24.05
C VAL A 639 -4.72 -23.76 23.02
N ARG A 640 -4.97 -23.48 21.76
CA ARG A 640 -4.13 -23.92 20.65
C ARG A 640 -3.62 -22.75 19.83
N ARG A 641 -2.40 -22.90 19.34
CA ARG A 641 -1.82 -21.99 18.34
C ARG A 641 -2.10 -22.55 16.96
N VAL A 642 -2.64 -21.71 16.08
CA VAL A 642 -2.94 -22.05 14.69
C VAL A 642 -1.93 -21.36 13.79
N ASN A 643 -1.26 -22.12 12.94
CA ASN A 643 -0.46 -21.54 11.87
C ASN A 643 -1.38 -21.17 10.71
N TRP A 644 -1.84 -19.91 10.71
CA TRP A 644 -2.73 -19.38 9.66
C TRP A 644 -2.12 -19.31 8.27
N GLY A 645 -0.78 -19.37 8.16
CA GLY A 645 -0.05 -19.41 6.90
C GLY A 645 -0.12 -20.77 6.20
N ASP A 646 -0.52 -21.85 6.89
CA ASP A 646 -0.70 -23.17 6.26
C ASP A 646 -2.17 -23.36 5.82
N SER A 647 -2.44 -23.01 4.58
CA SER A 647 -3.77 -23.09 3.98
C SER A 647 -4.32 -24.53 3.81
N ARG A 648 -3.50 -25.57 4.06
CA ARG A 648 -3.85 -26.98 3.81
C ARG A 648 -4.86 -27.56 4.78
N ALA A 649 -4.91 -27.01 5.99
CA ALA A 649 -5.69 -27.59 7.07
C ALA A 649 -6.91 -26.75 7.47
N GLY A 650 -7.07 -25.54 6.91
CA GLY A 650 -8.03 -24.57 7.40
C GLY A 650 -7.60 -24.05 8.77
N GLY A 651 -8.29 -23.04 9.29
CA GLY A 651 -8.08 -22.48 10.62
C GLY A 651 -9.39 -22.06 11.24
N PHE A 652 -9.60 -22.39 12.51
CA PHE A 652 -10.82 -22.06 13.24
C PHE A 652 -10.47 -21.46 14.61
N MET A 653 -11.18 -20.40 14.99
CA MET A 653 -11.02 -19.81 16.32
C MET A 653 -11.52 -20.74 17.43
N PHE A 654 -12.60 -21.48 17.14
CA PHE A 654 -13.24 -22.41 18.04
C PHE A 654 -13.39 -23.77 17.38
N VAL A 655 -12.94 -24.82 18.05
CA VAL A 655 -13.14 -26.22 17.65
C VAL A 655 -13.86 -26.93 18.80
N PHE A 656 -14.97 -27.57 18.47
CA PHE A 656 -15.78 -28.31 19.43
C PHE A 656 -15.46 -29.80 19.40
N ARG A 657 -15.67 -30.47 20.54
CA ARG A 657 -15.64 -31.92 20.61
C ARG A 657 -16.90 -32.49 19.94
N PRO A 658 -16.84 -33.50 19.07
CA PRO A 658 -17.99 -34.17 18.52
C PRO A 658 -18.88 -34.80 19.61
N GLY A 659 -20.18 -34.93 19.37
CA GLY A 659 -21.14 -35.55 20.28
C GLY A 659 -22.45 -34.77 20.39
N VAL A 660 -22.41 -33.49 20.74
CA VAL A 660 -23.55 -32.60 20.89
C VAL A 660 -23.77 -31.73 19.65
N ILE A 661 -22.69 -31.07 19.19
CA ILE A 661 -22.78 -30.05 18.14
C ILE A 661 -22.98 -30.66 16.73
N ASP A 662 -22.54 -31.87 16.50
CA ASP A 662 -22.66 -32.61 15.24
C ASP A 662 -24.09 -32.96 14.86
N LYS A 663 -25.03 -32.95 15.86
CA LYS A 663 -26.45 -33.09 15.63
C LYS A 663 -27.14 -31.85 15.04
N ALA A 664 -26.48 -30.68 15.11
CA ALA A 664 -27.01 -29.46 14.54
C ALA A 664 -26.90 -29.48 13.00
N PRO A 665 -27.84 -28.86 12.27
CA PRO A 665 -27.71 -28.70 10.84
C PRO A 665 -26.41 -27.95 10.51
N HIS A 666 -25.57 -28.54 9.68
CA HIS A 666 -24.27 -27.99 9.34
C HIS A 666 -23.93 -28.15 7.86
N GLY A 667 -23.15 -27.22 7.33
CA GLY A 667 -22.57 -27.35 6.01
C GLY A 667 -21.11 -27.82 6.12
N ALA A 668 -20.43 -27.98 4.99
CA ALA A 668 -19.02 -28.26 4.93
C ALA A 668 -18.28 -27.27 4.04
N ILE A 669 -17.04 -27.01 4.40
CA ILE A 669 -16.07 -26.32 3.55
C ILE A 669 -15.11 -27.37 2.99
N GLY A 670 -14.93 -27.36 1.66
CA GLY A 670 -14.05 -28.32 0.97
C GLY A 670 -12.71 -27.71 0.63
N PHE A 671 -11.64 -28.51 0.77
CA PHE A 671 -10.27 -28.17 0.37
C PHE A 671 -9.73 -29.34 -0.45
N PHE A 672 -9.32 -29.09 -1.68
CA PHE A 672 -8.76 -30.13 -2.52
C PHE A 672 -7.81 -29.58 -3.58
N LYS A 673 -6.97 -30.44 -4.12
CA LYS A 673 -6.12 -30.14 -5.26
C LYS A 673 -6.91 -30.35 -6.54
N GLY A 674 -7.11 -29.29 -7.32
CA GLY A 674 -7.78 -29.37 -8.61
C GLY A 674 -6.85 -29.96 -9.69
N PRO A 675 -7.41 -30.46 -10.80
CA PRO A 675 -6.64 -30.91 -11.95
C PRO A 675 -5.67 -29.84 -12.48
N VAL A 676 -4.53 -30.26 -13.01
CA VAL A 676 -3.53 -29.33 -13.59
C VAL A 676 -4.05 -28.74 -14.89
N ASP A 677 -4.76 -29.53 -15.70
CA ASP A 677 -5.34 -29.10 -16.96
C ASP A 677 -6.56 -28.19 -16.74
N ASP A 678 -6.54 -27.03 -17.37
CA ASP A 678 -7.61 -26.02 -17.24
C ASP A 678 -8.96 -26.51 -17.78
N LYS A 679 -8.97 -27.40 -18.81
CA LYS A 679 -10.21 -27.98 -19.35
C LYS A 679 -10.82 -28.99 -18.36
N ALA A 680 -9.98 -29.85 -17.76
CA ALA A 680 -10.41 -30.80 -16.73
C ALA A 680 -10.95 -30.07 -15.50
N ARG A 681 -10.30 -28.96 -15.09
CA ARG A 681 -10.72 -28.09 -14.00
C ARG A 681 -12.09 -27.46 -14.28
N ALA A 682 -12.29 -26.90 -15.47
CA ALA A 682 -13.57 -26.34 -15.87
C ALA A 682 -14.70 -27.39 -15.92
N ARG A 683 -14.40 -28.61 -16.38
CA ARG A 683 -15.38 -29.73 -16.34
C ARG A 683 -15.74 -30.12 -14.92
N LEU A 684 -14.77 -30.20 -14.01
CA LEU A 684 -15.04 -30.49 -12.60
C LEU A 684 -15.94 -29.42 -11.96
N GLN A 685 -15.64 -28.13 -12.21
CA GLN A 685 -16.50 -27.05 -11.75
C GLN A 685 -17.94 -27.18 -12.27
N ALA A 686 -18.09 -27.45 -13.57
CA ALA A 686 -19.41 -27.67 -14.17
C ALA A 686 -20.15 -28.87 -13.56
N THR A 687 -19.47 -29.99 -13.36
CA THR A 687 -20.03 -31.19 -12.72
C THR A 687 -20.48 -30.92 -11.30
N LEU A 688 -19.66 -30.24 -10.49
CA LEU A 688 -20.00 -29.90 -9.11
C LEU A 688 -21.24 -29.01 -9.03
N VAL A 689 -21.34 -28.00 -9.89
CA VAL A 689 -22.50 -27.10 -9.93
C VAL A 689 -23.76 -27.77 -10.45
N GLN A 690 -23.63 -28.73 -11.38
CA GLN A 690 -24.80 -29.55 -11.78
C GLN A 690 -25.30 -30.43 -10.65
N LEU A 691 -24.40 -31.02 -9.88
CA LEU A 691 -24.68 -31.91 -8.76
C LEU A 691 -25.27 -31.17 -7.56
N ALA A 692 -24.68 -29.98 -7.25
CA ALA A 692 -25.03 -29.16 -6.10
C ALA A 692 -25.00 -27.66 -6.47
N PRO A 693 -26.11 -27.11 -6.96
CA PRO A 693 -26.19 -25.74 -7.48
C PRO A 693 -25.93 -24.65 -6.43
N ASN A 694 -26.07 -24.97 -5.14
CA ASN A 694 -25.75 -24.08 -4.02
C ASN A 694 -24.23 -24.00 -3.72
N VAL A 695 -23.44 -24.99 -4.14
CA VAL A 695 -22.03 -25.07 -3.82
C VAL A 695 -21.23 -24.09 -4.67
N SER A 696 -20.49 -23.21 -3.99
CA SER A 696 -19.56 -22.30 -4.65
C SER A 696 -18.17 -22.91 -4.72
N VAL A 697 -17.60 -22.97 -5.93
CA VAL A 697 -16.27 -23.49 -6.20
C VAL A 697 -15.31 -22.31 -6.44
N ILE A 698 -14.37 -22.10 -5.53
CA ILE A 698 -13.38 -21.02 -5.62
C ILE A 698 -12.07 -21.58 -6.17
N ASP A 699 -11.58 -21.01 -7.26
CA ASP A 699 -10.24 -21.31 -7.78
C ASP A 699 -9.21 -20.33 -7.19
N GLY A 700 -8.29 -20.85 -6.38
CA GLY A 700 -7.25 -20.07 -5.73
C GLY A 700 -6.27 -19.42 -6.72
N ARG A 701 -6.15 -19.93 -7.95
CA ARG A 701 -5.31 -19.32 -9.00
C ARG A 701 -5.89 -17.97 -9.44
N GLU A 702 -7.22 -17.85 -9.54
CA GLU A 702 -7.88 -16.59 -9.91
C GLU A 702 -7.68 -15.54 -8.82
N ILE A 703 -7.81 -15.92 -7.54
CA ILE A 703 -7.54 -15.03 -6.41
C ILE A 703 -6.08 -14.55 -6.42
N LEU A 704 -5.13 -15.45 -6.65
CA LEU A 704 -3.72 -15.11 -6.69
C LEU A 704 -3.41 -14.11 -7.83
N GLN A 705 -4.05 -14.24 -8.99
CA GLN A 705 -3.90 -13.29 -10.10
C GLN A 705 -4.43 -11.90 -9.72
N ALA A 706 -5.58 -11.82 -9.05
CA ALA A 706 -6.14 -10.57 -8.58
C ALA A 706 -5.23 -9.88 -7.54
N VAL A 707 -4.70 -10.64 -6.58
CA VAL A 707 -3.71 -10.14 -5.59
C VAL A 707 -2.45 -9.62 -6.29
N LYS A 708 -1.91 -10.37 -7.25
CA LYS A 708 -0.75 -9.93 -8.04
C LYS A 708 -1.01 -8.60 -8.77
N GLY A 709 -2.23 -8.41 -9.30
CA GLY A 709 -2.63 -7.16 -9.93
C GLY A 709 -2.59 -5.97 -8.97
N VAL A 710 -3.20 -6.10 -7.79
CA VAL A 710 -3.21 -5.05 -6.76
C VAL A 710 -1.79 -4.72 -6.29
N VAL A 711 -1.00 -5.75 -5.96
CA VAL A 711 0.39 -5.57 -5.52
C VAL A 711 1.24 -4.96 -6.64
N GLY A 712 0.99 -5.30 -7.90
CA GLY A 712 1.63 -4.70 -9.07
C GLY A 712 1.41 -3.19 -9.16
N ASN A 713 0.17 -2.74 -8.96
CA ASN A 713 -0.18 -1.31 -8.99
C ASN A 713 0.50 -0.53 -7.85
N VAL A 714 0.50 -1.07 -6.63
CA VAL A 714 1.22 -0.47 -5.48
C VAL A 714 2.71 -0.38 -5.78
N THR A 715 3.29 -1.43 -6.33
CA THR A 715 4.72 -1.46 -6.71
C THR A 715 5.06 -0.41 -7.75
N LEU A 716 4.19 -0.23 -8.75
CA LEU A 716 4.39 0.80 -9.77
C LEU A 716 4.45 2.19 -9.13
N ALA A 717 3.48 2.52 -8.26
CA ALA A 717 3.44 3.79 -7.55
C ALA A 717 4.73 4.04 -6.74
N VAL A 718 5.16 3.04 -5.97
CA VAL A 718 6.39 3.16 -5.16
C VAL A 718 7.67 3.19 -6.04
N THR A 719 7.67 2.51 -7.18
CA THR A 719 8.80 2.58 -8.13
C THR A 719 8.93 3.99 -8.73
N VAL A 720 7.82 4.64 -9.05
CA VAL A 720 7.82 6.04 -9.51
C VAL A 720 8.44 6.96 -8.44
N VAL A 721 8.01 6.81 -7.19
CA VAL A 721 8.58 7.58 -6.06
C VAL A 721 10.07 7.29 -5.88
N GLY A 722 10.48 6.02 -5.90
CA GLY A 722 11.87 5.60 -5.82
C GLY A 722 12.73 6.18 -6.94
N SER A 723 12.20 6.26 -8.16
CA SER A 723 12.90 6.86 -9.31
C SER A 723 13.13 8.37 -9.12
N LEU A 724 12.18 9.08 -8.51
CA LEU A 724 12.35 10.50 -8.16
C LEU A 724 13.48 10.70 -7.12
N VAL A 725 13.58 9.80 -6.14
CA VAL A 725 14.66 9.83 -5.14
C VAL A 725 16.02 9.60 -5.81
N VAL A 726 16.13 8.62 -6.70
CA VAL A 726 17.37 8.36 -7.47
C VAL A 726 17.73 9.56 -8.36
N MET A 727 16.74 10.14 -9.03
CA MET A 727 16.94 11.32 -9.86
C MET A 727 17.47 12.51 -9.03
N SER A 728 16.91 12.72 -7.83
CA SER A 728 17.43 13.71 -6.87
C SER A 728 18.89 13.42 -6.47
N GLY A 729 19.22 12.16 -6.19
CA GLY A 729 20.59 11.73 -5.89
C GLY A 729 21.56 11.98 -7.04
N LEU A 730 21.14 11.71 -8.28
CA LEU A 730 21.94 12.00 -9.48
C LEU A 730 22.16 13.50 -9.69
N LEU A 731 21.15 14.31 -9.45
CA LEU A 731 21.31 15.77 -9.50
C LEU A 731 22.32 16.26 -8.46
N ILE A 732 22.30 15.72 -7.25
CA ILE A 732 23.30 16.04 -6.22
C ILE A 732 24.70 15.63 -6.70
N LEU A 733 24.84 14.47 -7.34
CA LEU A 733 26.11 14.02 -7.95
C LEU A 733 26.60 15.00 -9.02
N ILE A 734 25.75 15.38 -9.97
CA ILE A 734 26.07 16.33 -11.02
C ILE A 734 26.49 17.70 -10.41
N GLY A 735 25.74 18.16 -9.41
CA GLY A 735 26.06 19.35 -8.64
C GLY A 735 27.44 19.25 -7.98
N ALA A 736 27.71 18.16 -7.27
CA ALA A 736 28.99 17.90 -6.60
C ALA A 736 30.16 17.84 -7.57
N VAL A 737 30.01 17.21 -8.73
CA VAL A 737 31.02 17.16 -9.80
C VAL A 737 31.26 18.55 -10.39
N SER A 738 30.21 19.30 -10.67
CA SER A 738 30.31 20.68 -11.20
C SER A 738 31.09 21.61 -10.26
N MET A 739 31.02 21.38 -8.97
CA MET A 739 31.73 22.13 -7.94
C MET A 739 33.23 21.89 -7.90
N THR A 740 33.62 20.65 -8.08
CA THR A 740 35.02 20.25 -8.07
C THR A 740 35.70 20.48 -9.41
N LYS A 741 34.96 20.91 -10.43
CA LYS A 741 35.37 21.04 -11.82
C LYS A 741 36.68 21.88 -11.97
N PHE A 742 36.74 23.05 -11.37
CA PHE A 742 37.94 23.93 -11.49
C PHE A 742 39.20 23.27 -10.92
N ARG A 743 39.07 22.64 -9.75
CA ARG A 743 40.19 21.94 -9.13
C ARG A 743 40.59 20.71 -9.93
N ARG A 744 39.62 19.98 -10.47
CA ARG A 744 39.87 18.81 -11.32
C ARG A 744 40.48 19.16 -12.67
N VAL A 745 40.01 20.26 -13.28
CA VAL A 745 40.60 20.77 -14.53
C VAL A 745 42.08 21.14 -14.33
N TYR A 746 42.40 21.76 -13.19
CA TYR A 746 43.78 22.08 -12.84
C TYR A 746 44.65 20.82 -12.59
N GLU A 747 44.17 19.87 -11.78
CA GLU A 747 44.83 18.57 -11.56
C GLU A 747 45.00 17.79 -12.88
N ALA A 748 44.00 17.80 -13.74
CA ALA A 748 44.04 17.16 -15.06
C ALA A 748 45.04 17.83 -16.00
N ALA A 749 45.16 19.16 -15.94
CA ALA A 749 46.18 19.92 -16.70
C ALA A 749 47.58 19.49 -16.29
N ILE A 750 47.86 19.34 -14.98
CA ILE A 750 49.16 18.85 -14.47
C ILE A 750 49.40 17.41 -14.96
N PHE A 751 48.43 16.50 -14.88
CA PHE A 751 48.61 15.14 -15.37
C PHE A 751 48.86 15.09 -16.90
N LYS A 752 48.17 15.92 -17.67
CA LYS A 752 48.38 16.03 -19.12
C LYS A 752 49.75 16.58 -19.48
N THR A 753 50.33 17.53 -18.69
CA THR A 753 51.69 18.02 -18.89
C THR A 753 52.74 16.96 -18.55
N LEU A 754 52.42 16.02 -17.64
CA LEU A 754 53.24 14.85 -17.29
C LEU A 754 53.05 13.68 -18.26
N GLY A 755 52.29 13.85 -19.36
CA GLY A 755 52.10 12.85 -20.40
C GLY A 755 50.85 11.96 -20.26
N ALA A 756 49.93 12.26 -19.32
CA ALA A 756 48.68 11.50 -19.18
C ALA A 756 47.74 11.72 -20.38
N GLY A 757 47.50 10.68 -21.15
CA GLY A 757 46.58 10.70 -22.27
C GLY A 757 45.10 10.69 -21.84
N ARG A 758 44.18 11.01 -22.78
CA ARG A 758 42.74 10.97 -22.54
C ARG A 758 42.26 9.62 -21.97
N PRO A 759 42.73 8.43 -22.47
CA PRO A 759 42.24 7.15 -21.97
C PRO A 759 42.59 6.92 -20.48
N LEU A 760 43.76 7.38 -20.02
CA LEU A 760 44.17 7.28 -18.62
C LEU A 760 43.26 8.15 -17.73
N MET A 761 42.95 9.37 -18.17
CA MET A 761 42.07 10.29 -17.45
C MET A 761 40.64 9.77 -17.38
N THR A 762 40.13 9.20 -18.48
CA THR A 762 38.80 8.55 -18.48
C THR A 762 38.81 7.35 -17.54
N ALA A 763 39.83 6.52 -17.55
CA ALA A 763 39.97 5.39 -16.65
C ALA A 763 39.96 5.82 -15.16
N VAL A 764 40.67 6.90 -14.82
CA VAL A 764 40.68 7.45 -13.44
C VAL A 764 39.26 7.87 -13.01
N LEU A 765 38.55 8.63 -13.87
CA LEU A 765 37.17 9.08 -13.56
C LEU A 765 36.20 7.92 -13.49
N THR A 766 36.29 6.96 -14.41
CA THR A 766 35.42 5.78 -14.40
C THR A 766 35.63 4.95 -13.14
N VAL A 767 36.86 4.72 -12.73
CA VAL A 767 37.19 3.98 -11.50
C VAL A 767 36.70 4.76 -10.26
N GLU A 768 36.89 6.07 -10.21
CA GLU A 768 36.49 6.91 -9.09
C GLU A 768 34.95 6.89 -8.92
N TYR A 769 34.21 7.20 -9.99
CA TYR A 769 32.73 7.20 -9.94
C TYR A 769 32.14 5.78 -9.86
N GLY A 770 32.80 4.81 -10.46
CA GLY A 770 32.46 3.40 -10.32
C GLY A 770 32.59 2.89 -8.88
N LEU A 771 33.72 3.21 -8.21
CA LEU A 771 33.89 2.90 -6.79
C LEU A 771 32.84 3.61 -5.92
N LEU A 772 32.56 4.88 -6.21
CA LEU A 772 31.57 5.66 -5.49
C LEU A 772 30.15 5.06 -5.67
N GLY A 773 29.78 4.66 -6.89
CA GLY A 773 28.52 4.00 -7.19
C GLY A 773 28.42 2.60 -6.55
N LEU A 774 29.51 1.83 -6.57
CA LEU A 774 29.61 0.53 -5.93
C LEU A 774 29.41 0.64 -4.41
N LEU A 775 30.09 1.59 -3.76
CA LEU A 775 29.94 1.84 -2.33
C LEU A 775 28.53 2.30 -1.97
N ALA A 776 27.97 3.25 -2.73
CA ALA A 776 26.61 3.74 -2.52
C ALA A 776 25.57 2.62 -2.72
N GLY A 777 25.72 1.82 -3.78
CA GLY A 777 24.84 0.70 -4.09
C GLY A 777 24.91 -0.41 -3.02
N THR A 778 26.13 -0.79 -2.59
CA THR A 778 26.28 -1.85 -1.57
C THR A 778 25.76 -1.41 -0.21
N ILE A 779 25.99 -0.17 0.20
CA ILE A 779 25.48 0.36 1.48
C ILE A 779 23.96 0.50 1.42
N GLY A 780 23.42 1.07 0.33
CA GLY A 780 21.98 1.26 0.15
C GLY A 780 21.24 -0.08 0.08
N ALA A 781 21.71 -1.00 -0.74
CA ALA A 781 21.12 -2.32 -0.88
C ALA A 781 21.26 -3.16 0.40
N GLY A 782 22.42 -3.11 1.07
CA GLY A 782 22.65 -3.79 2.35
C GLY A 782 21.72 -3.29 3.46
N ALA A 783 21.57 -1.97 3.59
CA ALA A 783 20.62 -1.36 4.53
C ALA A 783 19.18 -1.73 4.20
N ALA A 784 18.81 -1.80 2.91
CA ALA A 784 17.49 -2.21 2.46
C ALA A 784 17.19 -3.67 2.81
N VAL A 785 18.13 -4.58 2.59
CA VAL A 785 18.03 -5.99 2.98
C VAL A 785 17.87 -6.13 4.49
N GLY A 786 18.68 -5.39 5.27
CA GLY A 786 18.58 -5.37 6.73
C GLY A 786 17.21 -4.88 7.23
N LEU A 787 16.68 -3.79 6.64
CA LEU A 787 15.36 -3.27 6.98
C LEU A 787 14.25 -4.26 6.59
N THR A 788 14.32 -4.84 5.39
CA THR A 788 13.34 -5.84 4.92
C THR A 788 13.34 -7.07 5.83
N TRP A 789 14.52 -7.55 6.24
CA TRP A 789 14.65 -8.61 7.23
C TRP A 789 13.97 -8.25 8.55
N GLY A 790 14.24 -7.04 9.06
CA GLY A 790 13.62 -6.55 10.31
C GLY A 790 12.10 -6.45 10.22
N ILE A 791 11.57 -5.87 9.16
CA ILE A 791 10.11 -5.76 8.94
C ILE A 791 9.48 -7.14 8.79
N SER A 792 10.08 -8.02 7.97
CA SER A 792 9.57 -9.38 7.77
C SER A 792 9.52 -10.16 9.09
N ARG A 793 10.59 -10.08 9.92
CA ARG A 793 10.71 -10.86 11.15
C ARG A 793 9.91 -10.31 12.32
N PHE A 794 9.89 -8.98 12.52
CA PHE A 794 9.36 -8.36 13.74
C PHE A 794 8.00 -7.70 13.56
N ALA A 795 7.65 -7.28 12.33
CA ALA A 795 6.40 -6.58 12.08
C ALA A 795 5.36 -7.46 11.37
N LEU A 796 5.79 -8.31 10.44
CA LEU A 796 4.90 -9.11 9.61
C LEU A 796 4.92 -10.61 9.96
N ASP A 797 5.90 -11.06 10.75
CA ASP A 797 6.12 -12.48 11.11
C ASP A 797 6.14 -13.44 9.91
N ILE A 798 6.77 -12.98 8.81
CA ILE A 798 6.94 -13.76 7.58
C ILE A 798 8.38 -14.25 7.41
N PRO A 799 8.62 -15.42 6.78
CA PRO A 799 9.95 -15.90 6.51
C PRO A 799 10.67 -14.97 5.53
N PHE A 800 11.82 -14.43 5.97
CA PHE A 800 12.67 -13.60 5.12
C PHE A 800 13.45 -14.47 4.13
N ARG A 801 13.41 -14.09 2.86
CA ARG A 801 14.27 -14.64 1.82
C ARG A 801 15.19 -13.56 1.24
N ALA A 802 16.48 -13.87 1.23
CA ALA A 802 17.45 -13.03 0.54
C ALA A 802 17.27 -13.17 -0.98
N LEU A 803 17.30 -12.05 -1.69
CA LEU A 803 17.15 -11.96 -3.13
C LEU A 803 18.47 -11.50 -3.77
N PRO A 804 19.48 -12.38 -3.87
CA PRO A 804 20.82 -12.00 -4.32
C PRO A 804 20.84 -11.44 -5.74
N GLY A 805 19.98 -11.92 -6.63
CA GLY A 805 19.85 -11.40 -7.99
C GLY A 805 19.35 -9.95 -8.03
N LEU A 806 18.32 -9.62 -7.25
CA LEU A 806 17.80 -8.26 -7.12
C LEU A 806 18.85 -7.33 -6.51
N THR A 807 19.46 -7.75 -5.40
CA THR A 807 20.45 -6.95 -4.67
C THR A 807 21.69 -6.70 -5.53
N GLY A 808 22.24 -7.74 -6.16
CA GLY A 808 23.40 -7.63 -7.07
C GLY A 808 23.09 -6.80 -8.31
N GLY A 809 21.93 -6.99 -8.92
CA GLY A 809 21.46 -6.20 -10.06
C GLY A 809 21.31 -4.72 -9.73
N ALA A 810 20.78 -4.38 -8.56
CA ALA A 810 20.65 -2.99 -8.10
C ALA A 810 22.00 -2.35 -7.82
N ILE A 811 22.95 -3.06 -7.19
CA ILE A 811 24.32 -2.59 -6.97
C ILE A 811 25.00 -2.29 -8.32
N LEU A 812 24.87 -3.22 -9.27
CA LEU A 812 25.46 -3.05 -10.61
C LEU A 812 24.84 -1.85 -11.35
N ALA A 813 23.52 -1.74 -11.35
CA ALA A 813 22.79 -0.65 -11.99
C ALA A 813 23.19 0.71 -11.39
N THR A 814 23.24 0.80 -10.05
CA THR A 814 23.68 2.02 -9.35
C THR A 814 25.14 2.37 -9.70
N THR A 815 26.01 1.36 -9.75
CA THR A 815 27.44 1.55 -10.10
C THR A 815 27.60 2.10 -11.51
N VAL A 816 26.93 1.49 -12.48
CA VAL A 816 26.97 1.92 -13.90
C VAL A 816 26.39 3.32 -14.04
N LEU A 817 25.23 3.56 -13.43
CA LEU A 817 24.55 4.85 -13.52
C LEU A 817 25.42 5.99 -12.98
N VAL A 818 26.03 5.82 -11.79
CA VAL A 818 26.90 6.82 -11.17
C VAL A 818 28.19 7.01 -12.00
N ALA A 819 28.76 5.94 -12.54
CA ALA A 819 29.93 6.01 -13.39
C ALA A 819 29.64 6.79 -14.69
N VAL A 820 28.55 6.47 -15.37
CA VAL A 820 28.15 7.13 -16.64
C VAL A 820 27.87 8.61 -16.39
N VAL A 821 27.03 8.93 -15.41
CA VAL A 821 26.67 10.32 -15.09
C VAL A 821 27.89 11.10 -14.61
N GLY A 822 28.74 10.51 -13.78
CA GLY A 822 29.97 11.13 -13.28
C GLY A 822 30.96 11.45 -14.38
N VAL A 823 31.22 10.52 -15.29
CA VAL A 823 32.12 10.73 -16.45
C VAL A 823 31.53 11.77 -17.41
N ALA A 824 30.22 11.65 -17.75
CA ALA A 824 29.53 12.61 -18.63
C ALA A 824 29.58 14.04 -18.07
N SER A 825 29.36 14.22 -16.76
CA SER A 825 29.45 15.52 -16.09
C SER A 825 30.84 16.08 -16.03
N SER A 826 31.86 15.21 -16.13
CA SER A 826 33.30 15.59 -16.13
C SER A 826 33.89 15.71 -17.54
N TRP A 827 33.07 15.67 -18.61
CA TRP A 827 33.54 15.68 -20.00
C TRP A 827 34.45 16.83 -20.34
N ASP A 828 34.17 18.01 -19.81
CA ASP A 828 35.04 19.20 -19.99
C ASP A 828 36.48 19.02 -19.44
N VAL A 829 36.64 18.21 -18.38
CA VAL A 829 37.97 17.91 -17.80
C VAL A 829 38.82 17.11 -18.80
N LEU A 830 38.13 16.25 -19.58
CA LEU A 830 38.78 15.42 -20.60
C LEU A 830 39.17 16.23 -21.87
N THR A 831 38.36 17.21 -22.27
CA THR A 831 38.49 17.89 -23.56
C THR A 831 39.31 19.17 -23.52
N ARG A 832 39.41 19.88 -22.38
CA ARG A 832 40.18 21.14 -22.27
C ARG A 832 41.68 20.96 -22.48
N LYS A 833 42.24 21.90 -23.21
CA LYS A 833 43.71 21.97 -23.46
C LYS A 833 44.46 22.45 -22.20
N PRO A 834 45.60 21.84 -21.83
CA PRO A 834 46.35 22.18 -20.59
C PRO A 834 46.90 23.61 -20.56
N LEU A 835 47.34 24.15 -21.67
CA LEU A 835 48.01 25.47 -21.76
C LEU A 835 47.09 26.63 -21.35
N GLY A 836 45.83 26.65 -21.79
CA GLY A 836 44.88 27.71 -21.44
C GLY A 836 44.50 27.69 -19.95
N THR A 837 44.49 26.50 -19.35
CA THR A 837 44.13 26.33 -17.93
C THR A 837 45.28 26.74 -16.98
N LEU A 838 46.55 26.54 -17.37
CA LEU A 838 47.72 26.91 -16.56
C LEU A 838 48.07 28.41 -16.68
N ARG A 839 47.66 29.08 -17.78
CA ARG A 839 47.84 30.53 -17.97
C ARG A 839 46.76 31.39 -17.31
N GLY A 840 45.71 30.77 -16.74
CA GLY A 840 44.60 31.48 -16.09
C GLY A 840 43.63 32.15 -17.05
N GLU A 841 43.61 31.76 -18.34
CA GLU A 841 42.67 32.17 -19.37
C GLU A 841 41.37 31.33 -19.37
#